data_2779661705061cf5a9630e8d37cd16f9
#
_entry.id   2779661705061cf5a9630e8d37cd16f9
#
_cell.length_a   1.000
_cell.length_b   1.000
_cell.length_c   1.000
_cell.angle_alpha   90.00
_cell.angle_beta   90.00
_cell.angle_gamma   90.00
#
_symmetry.space_group_name_H-M   'P 1'
#
loop_
_entity.id
_entity.type
_entity.pdbx_description
1 polymer ?
#
loop_
_entity_poly.entity_id
_entity_poly.type
_entity_poly.pdbx_seq_one_letter_code
_entity_poly.pdbx_strand_id
1 'polypeptide(L)'
;MLKLSEVDAVLADVKPLLQAGKFSIAEKKLLTLADDAPEHDEALYMLAVCQRYLTKHTAALDTLDRIKRISPDHSRAHQETGHVYRAMNNVGAALNSYSRATQINPALESSLRAQIEILNLTNRSEFTKQLESDLALLEALPKPLVGVIDLIAQSKLVKAEELCKAFMQKHPRNVEGMRLLASIGTRLGALDDAEFLLESAIEFAPDNTRARIDYIQVLRKRQNYAEALRQAQLLLEKDPKNPQFQSVFAVESMQSGDFDTALSVFDSILEILPEDPVTLTSRGHALKTQGQADAAVDSYRRAINKYPAHGEAYYSLANLKLFNFSDDEITAMEAQDATLGISHTSKTYLNFALGKAYEDKKLFAKAFTFYERGNAHKKVQSRYKSSELTAEFAAQAEVFDEAFVARHRDTGCIAPDPIFIVGLPRSGSTLLEQILSSHSQVDGTMELPNMLSLAQKLRRGERMSSTSHYPSGLPELSEQQLAEFGEQFISETRVHRGSAPFFIDKMPNNFRHIGLISLILPNAKIIDARRHPMACCFSGFKQLFAEGQEFTYGLEEIGTYYRDYVELMDHWDKVFPGKVLRVQYEEVVADLDTQVRRILDYCGLDFEESCISFYETDRAIRTPSSEQVRQPIYQSGVEQWKNFEAYLDPLKETLGPVLDRYPT
;
A
#
# COMPACT_ATOMS: atom_id res chain seq x y z
N MET A 1 -10.70 10.89 -30.07
CA MET A 1 -9.83 9.84 -29.50
C MET A 1 -10.09 8.53 -30.24
N LEU A 2 -9.03 7.92 -30.77
CA LEU A 2 -9.09 6.59 -31.39
C LEU A 2 -9.48 5.53 -30.35
N LYS A 3 -10.16 4.48 -30.79
CA LYS A 3 -10.40 3.31 -29.93
C LYS A 3 -9.08 2.57 -29.67
N LEU A 4 -8.93 1.95 -28.52
CA LEU A 4 -7.70 1.21 -28.12
C LEU A 4 -7.27 0.20 -29.20
N SER A 5 -8.23 -0.49 -29.83
CA SER A 5 -7.99 -1.45 -30.91
C SER A 5 -7.40 -0.82 -32.18
N GLU A 6 -7.70 0.45 -32.44
CA GLU A 6 -7.15 1.17 -33.61
C GLU A 6 -5.71 1.60 -33.36
N VAL A 7 -5.40 1.99 -32.11
CA VAL A 7 -4.03 2.28 -31.66
C VAL A 7 -3.16 1.04 -31.74
N ASP A 8 -3.64 -0.09 -31.25
CA ASP A 8 -2.92 -1.37 -31.29
C ASP A 8 -2.62 -1.83 -32.73
N ALA A 9 -3.55 -1.61 -33.65
CA ALA A 9 -3.35 -1.92 -35.06
C ALA A 9 -2.22 -1.09 -35.69
N VAL A 10 -2.16 0.22 -35.40
CA VAL A 10 -1.07 1.10 -35.89
C VAL A 10 0.27 0.69 -35.27
N LEU A 11 0.31 0.35 -33.98
CA LEU A 11 1.53 -0.10 -33.31
C LEU A 11 2.02 -1.45 -33.87
N ALA A 12 1.11 -2.36 -34.23
CA ALA A 12 1.45 -3.62 -34.88
C ALA A 12 2.11 -3.40 -36.24
N ASP A 13 1.64 -2.40 -37.01
CA ASP A 13 2.23 -1.99 -38.31
C ASP A 13 3.60 -1.30 -38.18
N VAL A 14 3.82 -0.59 -37.06
CA VAL A 14 5.05 0.16 -36.83
C VAL A 14 6.20 -0.74 -36.38
N LYS A 15 5.94 -1.76 -35.54
CA LYS A 15 6.98 -2.66 -35.04
C LYS A 15 7.89 -3.28 -36.11
N PRO A 16 7.38 -3.83 -37.22
CA PRO A 16 8.23 -4.33 -38.28
C PRO A 16 9.08 -3.23 -38.97
N LEU A 17 8.57 -1.99 -39.02
CA LEU A 17 9.33 -0.86 -39.62
C LEU A 17 10.53 -0.49 -38.71
N LEU A 18 10.36 -0.50 -37.41
CA LEU A 18 11.44 -0.28 -36.45
C LEU A 18 12.50 -1.38 -36.55
N GLN A 19 12.08 -2.64 -36.62
CA GLN A 19 12.99 -3.77 -36.80
C GLN A 19 13.78 -3.71 -38.11
N ALA A 20 13.15 -3.18 -39.17
CA ALA A 20 13.78 -2.99 -40.48
C ALA A 20 14.60 -1.69 -40.59
N GLY A 21 14.75 -0.91 -39.50
CA GLY A 21 15.48 0.37 -39.50
C GLY A 21 14.81 1.50 -40.29
N LYS A 22 13.53 1.35 -40.65
CA LYS A 22 12.78 2.35 -41.44
C LYS A 22 12.21 3.46 -40.55
N PHE A 23 13.08 4.10 -39.75
CA PHE A 23 12.68 5.05 -38.68
C PHE A 23 11.90 6.27 -39.22
N SER A 24 12.24 6.80 -40.39
CA SER A 24 11.54 7.96 -40.94
C SER A 24 10.08 7.68 -41.36
N ILE A 25 9.79 6.44 -41.79
CA ILE A 25 8.42 6.01 -42.10
C ILE A 25 7.63 5.76 -40.85
N ALA A 26 8.27 5.10 -39.87
CA ALA A 26 7.69 4.82 -38.55
C ALA A 26 7.37 6.14 -37.82
N GLU A 27 8.28 7.11 -37.80
CA GLU A 27 8.08 8.42 -37.18
C GLU A 27 6.83 9.13 -37.71
N LYS A 28 6.61 9.17 -39.04
CA LYS A 28 5.42 9.81 -39.58
C LYS A 28 4.12 9.21 -39.10
N LYS A 29 4.03 7.87 -39.04
CA LYS A 29 2.86 7.18 -38.55
C LYS A 29 2.65 7.45 -37.05
N LEU A 30 3.75 7.46 -36.25
CA LEU A 30 3.71 7.66 -34.82
C LEU A 30 3.41 9.12 -34.43
N LEU A 31 3.83 10.12 -35.22
CA LEU A 31 3.44 11.51 -34.98
C LEU A 31 1.92 11.69 -35.10
N THR A 32 1.29 11.15 -36.16
CA THR A 32 -0.15 11.19 -36.32
C THR A 32 -0.84 10.48 -35.14
N LEU A 33 -0.31 9.30 -34.73
CA LEU A 33 -0.87 8.56 -33.60
C LEU A 33 -0.71 9.32 -32.27
N ALA A 34 0.41 10.03 -32.04
CA ALA A 34 0.66 10.82 -30.86
C ALA A 34 -0.22 12.09 -30.76
N ASP A 35 -0.74 12.58 -31.89
CA ASP A 35 -1.73 13.65 -31.92
C ASP A 35 -3.13 13.12 -31.60
N ASP A 36 -3.49 11.92 -32.07
CA ASP A 36 -4.78 11.27 -31.84
C ASP A 36 -4.89 10.60 -30.45
N ALA A 37 -3.76 10.11 -29.93
CA ALA A 37 -3.64 9.44 -28.64
C ALA A 37 -2.45 10.01 -27.82
N PRO A 38 -2.53 11.27 -27.34
CA PRO A 38 -1.41 12.00 -26.76
C PRO A 38 -0.86 11.44 -25.44
N GLU A 39 -1.61 10.56 -24.79
CA GLU A 39 -1.24 9.94 -23.51
C GLU A 39 -0.87 8.45 -23.64
N HIS A 40 -0.75 7.93 -24.86
CA HIS A 40 -0.39 6.53 -25.06
C HIS A 40 1.13 6.33 -24.99
N ASP A 41 1.62 5.83 -23.86
CA ASP A 41 3.03 5.72 -23.51
C ASP A 41 3.86 4.87 -24.48
N GLU A 42 3.35 3.73 -24.96
CA GLU A 42 4.06 2.87 -25.93
C GLU A 42 4.22 3.53 -27.29
N ALA A 43 3.21 4.30 -27.75
CA ALA A 43 3.29 5.05 -29.00
C ALA A 43 4.34 6.16 -28.91
N LEU A 44 4.32 6.90 -27.80
CA LEU A 44 5.31 7.94 -27.52
C LEU A 44 6.72 7.34 -27.38
N TYR A 45 6.86 6.18 -26.73
CA TYR A 45 8.15 5.50 -26.60
C TYR A 45 8.73 5.11 -27.96
N MET A 46 7.93 4.49 -28.85
CA MET A 46 8.36 4.16 -30.20
C MET A 46 8.72 5.40 -31.01
N LEU A 47 7.99 6.51 -30.82
CA LEU A 47 8.29 7.80 -31.47
C LEU A 47 9.64 8.33 -30.98
N ALA A 48 9.91 8.35 -29.70
CA ALA A 48 11.20 8.80 -29.16
C ALA A 48 12.37 7.96 -29.66
N VAL A 49 12.20 6.64 -29.77
CA VAL A 49 13.19 5.75 -30.38
C VAL A 49 13.46 6.14 -31.84
N CYS A 50 12.42 6.37 -32.64
CA CYS A 50 12.59 6.84 -34.02
C CYS A 50 13.36 8.18 -34.07
N GLN A 51 12.96 9.14 -33.26
CA GLN A 51 13.58 10.47 -33.20
C GLN A 51 15.08 10.40 -32.85
N ARG A 52 15.46 9.53 -31.88
CA ARG A 52 16.87 9.31 -31.55
C ARG A 52 17.65 8.73 -32.72
N TYR A 53 17.14 7.70 -33.37
CA TYR A 53 17.83 7.11 -34.52
C TYR A 53 17.92 8.06 -35.72
N LEU A 54 17.00 9.03 -35.81
CA LEU A 54 17.02 10.12 -36.80
C LEU A 54 17.84 11.34 -36.31
N THR A 55 18.59 11.21 -35.23
CA THR A 55 19.40 12.28 -34.58
C THR A 55 18.61 13.54 -34.18
N LYS A 56 17.30 13.44 -34.03
CA LYS A 56 16.41 14.51 -33.54
C LYS A 56 16.37 14.52 -32.00
N HIS A 57 17.54 14.74 -31.36
CA HIS A 57 17.74 14.53 -29.93
C HIS A 57 16.81 15.37 -29.06
N THR A 58 16.61 16.66 -29.39
CA THR A 58 15.71 17.54 -28.62
C THR A 58 14.26 17.03 -28.68
N ALA A 59 13.76 16.71 -29.88
CA ALA A 59 12.41 16.16 -30.02
C ALA A 59 12.24 14.83 -29.27
N ALA A 60 13.27 13.98 -29.27
CA ALA A 60 13.27 12.73 -28.52
C ALA A 60 13.14 12.98 -27.00
N LEU A 61 13.92 13.94 -26.46
CA LEU A 61 13.82 14.31 -25.04
C LEU A 61 12.44 14.87 -24.67
N ASP A 62 11.87 15.76 -25.52
CA ASP A 62 10.52 16.31 -25.30
C ASP A 62 9.46 15.20 -25.26
N THR A 63 9.58 14.24 -26.19
CA THR A 63 8.66 13.07 -26.22
C THR A 63 8.84 12.18 -25.00
N LEU A 64 10.09 11.92 -24.59
CA LEU A 64 10.38 11.13 -23.38
C LEU A 64 9.93 11.83 -22.11
N ASP A 65 10.00 13.15 -22.04
CA ASP A 65 9.50 13.92 -20.90
C ASP A 65 7.97 13.88 -20.82
N ARG A 66 7.26 13.81 -21.97
CA ARG A 66 5.82 13.54 -21.97
C ARG A 66 5.52 12.18 -21.34
N ILE A 67 6.24 11.12 -21.73
CA ILE A 67 6.06 9.78 -21.12
C ILE A 67 6.28 9.84 -19.62
N LYS A 68 7.37 10.45 -19.16
CA LYS A 68 7.72 10.54 -17.73
C LYS A 68 6.70 11.34 -16.91
N ARG A 69 5.91 12.22 -17.52
CA ARG A 69 4.78 12.89 -16.87
C ARG A 69 3.57 11.98 -16.73
N ILE A 70 3.31 11.12 -17.72
CA ILE A 70 2.18 10.17 -17.74
C ILE A 70 2.51 8.93 -16.90
N SER A 71 3.71 8.38 -17.13
CA SER A 71 4.21 7.14 -16.51
C SER A 71 5.63 7.36 -15.97
N PRO A 72 5.78 7.96 -14.78
CA PRO A 72 7.09 8.34 -14.23
C PRO A 72 8.05 7.17 -14.01
N ASP A 73 7.50 5.99 -13.78
CA ASP A 73 8.24 4.75 -13.58
C ASP A 73 8.33 3.91 -14.87
N HIS A 74 8.24 4.56 -16.03
CA HIS A 74 8.46 3.90 -17.32
C HIS A 74 9.95 3.67 -17.54
N SER A 75 10.47 2.54 -17.10
CA SER A 75 11.91 2.22 -17.08
C SER A 75 12.61 2.35 -18.41
N ARG A 76 11.95 1.92 -19.51
CA ARG A 76 12.51 2.02 -20.87
C ARG A 76 12.58 3.47 -21.39
N ALA A 77 11.69 4.36 -20.93
CA ALA A 77 11.79 5.78 -21.25
C ALA A 77 13.01 6.42 -20.59
N HIS A 78 13.30 6.05 -19.33
CA HIS A 78 14.54 6.46 -18.68
C HIS A 78 15.79 5.89 -19.37
N GLN A 79 15.77 4.62 -19.78
CA GLN A 79 16.85 4.02 -20.56
C GLN A 79 17.08 4.76 -21.87
N GLU A 80 16.02 5.05 -22.62
CA GLU A 80 16.09 5.75 -23.91
C GLU A 80 16.57 7.20 -23.71
N THR A 81 16.14 7.88 -22.63
CA THR A 81 16.68 9.19 -22.23
C THR A 81 18.20 9.11 -22.02
N GLY A 82 18.69 8.06 -21.38
CA GLY A 82 20.13 7.79 -21.22
C GLY A 82 20.84 7.63 -22.56
N HIS A 83 20.25 6.90 -23.51
CA HIS A 83 20.79 6.75 -24.86
C HIS A 83 20.86 8.09 -25.64
N VAL A 84 19.83 8.94 -25.51
CA VAL A 84 19.82 10.26 -26.14
C VAL A 84 20.91 11.15 -25.53
N TYR A 85 21.02 11.24 -24.19
CA TYR A 85 22.06 12.04 -23.54
C TYR A 85 23.48 11.54 -23.85
N ARG A 86 23.66 10.21 -23.96
CA ARG A 86 24.94 9.63 -24.40
C ARG A 86 25.28 10.06 -25.82
N ALA A 87 24.31 10.05 -26.74
CA ALA A 87 24.50 10.53 -28.11
C ALA A 87 24.81 12.04 -28.17
N MET A 88 24.31 12.83 -27.21
CA MET A 88 24.63 14.26 -27.07
C MET A 88 25.93 14.53 -26.29
N ASN A 89 26.66 13.48 -25.89
CA ASN A 89 27.86 13.56 -25.05
C ASN A 89 27.64 14.17 -23.66
N ASN A 90 26.39 14.13 -23.15
CA ASN A 90 26.06 14.55 -21.79
C ASN A 90 26.14 13.34 -20.83
N VAL A 91 27.36 13.01 -20.43
CA VAL A 91 27.66 11.80 -19.68
C VAL A 91 26.99 11.75 -18.29
N GLY A 92 26.90 12.92 -17.61
CA GLY A 92 26.27 13.01 -16.30
C GLY A 92 24.75 12.74 -16.35
N ALA A 93 24.06 13.37 -17.29
CA ALA A 93 22.62 13.15 -17.49
C ALA A 93 22.33 11.72 -17.97
N ALA A 94 23.21 11.15 -18.80
CA ALA A 94 23.10 9.76 -19.24
C ALA A 94 23.20 8.79 -18.05
N LEU A 95 24.22 8.95 -17.19
CA LEU A 95 24.42 8.12 -16.01
C LEU A 95 23.18 8.16 -15.08
N ASN A 96 22.66 9.34 -14.76
CA ASN A 96 21.48 9.51 -13.94
C ASN A 96 20.25 8.80 -14.55
N SER A 97 20.07 8.93 -15.87
CA SER A 97 18.94 8.30 -16.57
C SER A 97 19.04 6.77 -16.56
N TYR A 98 20.22 6.20 -16.82
CA TYR A 98 20.43 4.75 -16.73
C TYR A 98 20.29 4.23 -15.29
N SER A 99 20.77 4.97 -14.30
CA SER A 99 20.61 4.63 -12.89
C SER A 99 19.13 4.56 -12.53
N ARG A 100 18.35 5.56 -12.95
CA ARG A 100 16.90 5.53 -12.72
C ARG A 100 16.23 4.36 -13.43
N ALA A 101 16.62 4.06 -14.68
CA ALA A 101 16.08 2.93 -15.43
C ALA A 101 16.30 1.60 -14.72
N THR A 102 17.50 1.34 -14.17
CA THR A 102 17.83 0.10 -13.46
C THR A 102 17.22 0.01 -12.06
N GLN A 103 17.02 1.15 -11.37
CA GLN A 103 16.26 1.19 -10.11
C GLN A 103 14.81 0.74 -10.29
N ILE A 104 14.17 1.13 -11.41
CA ILE A 104 12.80 0.74 -11.74
C ILE A 104 12.75 -0.70 -12.25
N ASN A 105 13.68 -1.06 -13.14
CA ASN A 105 13.72 -2.37 -13.78
C ASN A 105 15.14 -2.95 -13.78
N PRO A 106 15.45 -3.82 -12.80
CA PRO A 106 16.76 -4.46 -12.72
C PRO A 106 17.11 -5.37 -13.90
N ALA A 107 16.14 -5.78 -14.73
CA ALA A 107 16.37 -6.62 -15.90
C ALA A 107 16.98 -5.86 -17.10
N LEU A 108 17.19 -4.55 -17.00
CA LEU A 108 17.75 -3.74 -18.08
C LEU A 108 19.28 -3.84 -18.16
N GLU A 109 19.77 -5.00 -18.63
CA GLU A 109 21.20 -5.31 -18.77
C GLU A 109 22.00 -4.22 -19.50
N SER A 110 21.45 -3.69 -20.60
CA SER A 110 22.13 -2.63 -21.37
C SER A 110 22.32 -1.34 -20.59
N SER A 111 21.42 -1.02 -19.65
CA SER A 111 21.56 0.14 -18.78
C SER A 111 22.61 -0.10 -17.68
N LEU A 112 22.73 -1.32 -17.14
CA LEU A 112 23.80 -1.69 -16.19
C LEU A 112 25.16 -1.58 -16.88
N ARG A 113 25.33 -2.17 -18.07
CA ARG A 113 26.57 -2.10 -18.84
C ARG A 113 26.95 -0.64 -19.19
N ALA A 114 25.99 0.18 -19.58
CA ALA A 114 26.22 1.60 -19.88
C ALA A 114 26.68 2.39 -18.64
N GLN A 115 26.12 2.13 -17.48
CA GLN A 115 26.57 2.75 -16.21
C GLN A 115 28.03 2.37 -15.88
N ILE A 116 28.35 1.08 -15.94
CA ILE A 116 29.72 0.59 -15.68
C ILE A 116 30.72 1.23 -16.65
N GLU A 117 30.40 1.25 -17.93
CA GLU A 117 31.24 1.87 -18.95
C GLU A 117 31.47 3.36 -18.69
N ILE A 118 30.42 4.12 -18.39
CA ILE A 118 30.49 5.55 -18.09
C ILE A 118 31.36 5.79 -16.83
N LEU A 119 31.15 5.05 -15.75
CA LEU A 119 31.90 5.20 -14.52
C LEU A 119 33.38 4.91 -14.73
N ASN A 120 33.72 3.87 -15.50
CA ASN A 120 35.10 3.55 -15.85
C ASN A 120 35.75 4.64 -16.72
N LEU A 121 35.04 5.17 -17.73
CA LEU A 121 35.53 6.24 -18.58
C LEU A 121 35.73 7.57 -17.83
N THR A 122 35.00 7.78 -16.75
CA THR A 122 35.11 9.00 -15.92
C THR A 122 36.01 8.86 -14.69
N ASN A 123 36.83 7.81 -14.62
CA ASN A 123 37.72 7.47 -13.49
C ASN A 123 36.96 7.36 -12.14
N ARG A 124 35.75 6.80 -12.15
CA ARG A 124 34.89 6.57 -10.97
C ARG A 124 34.62 5.09 -10.78
N SER A 125 35.62 4.24 -11.08
CA SER A 125 35.50 2.78 -11.01
C SER A 125 35.24 2.24 -9.59
N GLU A 126 35.52 3.02 -8.55
CA GLU A 126 35.14 2.66 -7.18
C GLU A 126 33.64 2.42 -6.99
N PHE A 127 32.79 3.02 -7.85
CA PHE A 127 31.33 2.86 -7.81
C PHE A 127 30.80 1.72 -8.72
N THR A 128 31.66 1.01 -9.46
CA THR A 128 31.20 -0.06 -10.39
C THR A 128 30.97 -1.40 -9.71
N LYS A 129 31.61 -1.67 -8.58
CA LYS A 129 31.61 -2.99 -7.93
C LYS A 129 30.20 -3.57 -7.70
N GLN A 130 29.27 -2.77 -7.23
CA GLN A 130 27.89 -3.21 -7.02
C GLN A 130 27.18 -3.49 -8.35
N LEU A 131 27.34 -2.60 -9.34
CA LEU A 131 26.74 -2.75 -10.66
C LEU A 131 27.27 -3.98 -11.41
N GLU A 132 28.56 -4.28 -11.27
CA GLU A 132 29.20 -5.49 -11.80
C GLU A 132 28.64 -6.75 -11.15
N SER A 133 28.44 -6.72 -9.84
CA SER A 133 27.78 -7.83 -9.11
C SER A 133 26.34 -8.04 -9.57
N ASP A 134 25.57 -6.96 -9.73
CA ASP A 134 24.18 -7.02 -10.19
C ASP A 134 24.09 -7.53 -11.63
N LEU A 135 24.99 -7.10 -12.49
CA LEU A 135 25.10 -7.58 -13.87
C LEU A 135 25.43 -9.08 -13.92
N ALA A 136 26.44 -9.51 -13.16
CA ALA A 136 26.83 -10.92 -13.11
C ALA A 136 25.69 -11.82 -12.60
N LEU A 137 24.93 -11.35 -11.61
CA LEU A 137 23.74 -12.05 -11.13
C LEU A 137 22.66 -12.16 -12.20
N LEU A 138 22.40 -11.07 -12.93
CA LEU A 138 21.42 -11.06 -14.01
C LEU A 138 21.82 -11.99 -15.17
N GLU A 139 23.11 -12.01 -15.54
CA GLU A 139 23.66 -12.89 -16.59
C GLU A 139 23.63 -14.37 -16.20
N ALA A 140 23.76 -14.68 -14.91
CA ALA A 140 23.70 -16.04 -14.39
C ALA A 140 22.24 -16.59 -14.36
N LEU A 141 21.23 -15.72 -14.48
CA LEU A 141 19.84 -16.15 -14.45
C LEU A 141 19.41 -16.81 -15.76
N PRO A 142 18.57 -17.85 -15.69
CA PRO A 142 17.85 -18.35 -16.87
C PRO A 142 17.05 -17.24 -17.55
N LYS A 143 17.12 -17.14 -18.87
CA LYS A 143 16.40 -16.11 -19.65
C LYS A 143 14.92 -15.95 -19.32
N PRO A 144 14.13 -17.03 -19.09
CA PRO A 144 12.74 -16.88 -18.66
C PRO A 144 12.60 -16.08 -17.35
N LEU A 145 13.51 -16.26 -16.37
CA LEU A 145 13.45 -15.53 -15.10
C LEU A 145 13.81 -14.04 -15.28
N VAL A 146 14.74 -13.71 -16.18
CA VAL A 146 14.99 -12.30 -16.57
C VAL A 146 13.73 -11.68 -17.17
N GLY A 147 13.02 -12.42 -18.01
CA GLY A 147 11.72 -12.00 -18.54
C GLY A 147 10.65 -11.81 -17.44
N VAL A 148 10.65 -12.64 -16.42
CA VAL A 148 9.76 -12.49 -15.26
C VAL A 148 10.08 -11.19 -14.50
N ILE A 149 11.35 -10.89 -14.25
CA ILE A 149 11.76 -9.62 -13.60
C ILE A 149 11.30 -8.41 -14.42
N ASP A 150 11.51 -8.43 -15.74
CA ASP A 150 11.07 -7.36 -16.65
C ASP A 150 9.52 -7.17 -16.60
N LEU A 151 8.75 -8.27 -16.61
CA LEU A 151 7.29 -8.21 -16.51
C LEU A 151 6.80 -7.69 -15.15
N ILE A 152 7.47 -8.08 -14.06
CA ILE A 152 7.20 -7.56 -12.71
C ILE A 152 7.42 -6.04 -12.68
N ALA A 153 8.54 -5.56 -13.22
CA ALA A 153 8.88 -4.14 -13.28
C ALA A 153 7.87 -3.35 -14.13
N GLN A 154 7.31 -3.96 -15.18
CA GLN A 154 6.21 -3.39 -15.97
C GLN A 154 4.83 -3.57 -15.30
N SER A 155 4.77 -4.13 -14.10
CA SER A 155 3.53 -4.47 -13.40
C SER A 155 2.58 -5.39 -14.19
N LYS A 156 3.08 -6.18 -15.12
CA LYS A 156 2.31 -7.19 -15.89
C LYS A 156 2.27 -8.51 -15.13
N LEU A 157 1.72 -8.48 -13.89
CA LEU A 157 1.86 -9.55 -12.91
C LEU A 157 1.28 -10.89 -13.37
N VAL A 158 0.14 -10.89 -14.07
CA VAL A 158 -0.48 -12.13 -14.58
C VAL A 158 0.45 -12.84 -15.58
N LYS A 159 1.02 -12.09 -16.53
CA LYS A 159 1.97 -12.65 -17.50
C LYS A 159 3.27 -13.10 -16.85
N ALA A 160 3.72 -12.36 -15.82
CA ALA A 160 4.89 -12.74 -15.03
C ALA A 160 4.65 -14.07 -14.29
N GLU A 161 3.47 -14.23 -13.70
CA GLU A 161 3.05 -15.46 -13.00
C GLU A 161 3.01 -16.66 -13.96
N GLU A 162 2.35 -16.52 -15.11
CA GLU A 162 2.27 -17.58 -16.15
C GLU A 162 3.67 -18.01 -16.60
N LEU A 163 4.54 -17.06 -16.93
CA LEU A 163 5.91 -17.34 -17.36
C LEU A 163 6.74 -18.02 -16.24
N CYS A 164 6.61 -17.52 -15.01
CA CYS A 164 7.32 -18.08 -13.85
C CYS A 164 6.83 -19.50 -13.52
N LYS A 165 5.51 -19.74 -13.51
CA LYS A 165 4.92 -21.07 -13.29
C LYS A 165 5.36 -22.07 -14.37
N ALA A 166 5.36 -21.67 -15.65
CA ALA A 166 5.84 -22.52 -16.74
C ALA A 166 7.33 -22.90 -16.59
N PHE A 167 8.15 -21.98 -16.06
CA PHE A 167 9.53 -22.26 -15.73
C PHE A 167 9.65 -23.20 -14.53
N MET A 168 8.89 -22.95 -13.44
CA MET A 168 8.92 -23.76 -12.22
C MET A 168 8.42 -25.18 -12.42
N GLN A 169 7.48 -25.42 -13.35
CA GLN A 169 7.07 -26.79 -13.71
C GLN A 169 8.25 -27.64 -14.21
N LYS A 170 9.22 -27.02 -14.87
CA LYS A 170 10.42 -27.71 -15.38
C LYS A 170 11.57 -27.72 -14.38
N HIS A 171 11.59 -26.78 -13.47
CA HIS A 171 12.66 -26.54 -12.50
C HIS A 171 12.10 -26.30 -11.09
N PRO A 172 11.41 -27.29 -10.47
CA PRO A 172 10.61 -27.11 -9.26
C PRO A 172 11.42 -26.71 -8.01
N ARG A 173 12.74 -26.92 -8.01
CA ARG A 173 13.63 -26.55 -6.90
C ARG A 173 14.48 -25.32 -7.19
N ASN A 174 14.16 -24.55 -8.22
CA ASN A 174 14.91 -23.34 -8.52
C ASN A 174 14.56 -22.22 -7.53
N VAL A 175 15.48 -21.89 -6.66
CA VAL A 175 15.29 -20.93 -5.55
C VAL A 175 14.93 -19.52 -6.06
N GLU A 176 15.56 -19.07 -7.15
CA GLU A 176 15.24 -17.74 -7.71
C GLU A 176 13.85 -17.71 -8.35
N GLY A 177 13.45 -18.80 -9.01
CA GLY A 177 12.08 -18.97 -9.49
C GLY A 177 11.05 -18.95 -8.37
N MET A 178 11.32 -19.63 -7.25
CA MET A 178 10.46 -19.58 -6.05
C MET A 178 10.35 -18.16 -5.50
N ARG A 179 11.48 -17.46 -5.38
CA ARG A 179 11.56 -16.10 -4.87
C ARG A 179 10.76 -15.11 -5.75
N LEU A 180 10.92 -15.21 -7.07
CA LEU A 180 10.17 -14.38 -8.02
C LEU A 180 8.67 -14.69 -8.00
N LEU A 181 8.29 -15.97 -7.93
CA LEU A 181 6.88 -16.36 -7.84
C LEU A 181 6.25 -15.89 -6.53
N ALA A 182 6.99 -15.95 -5.42
CA ALA A 182 6.57 -15.39 -4.13
C ALA A 182 6.42 -13.86 -4.19
N SER A 183 7.34 -13.15 -4.85
CA SER A 183 7.23 -11.70 -5.07
C SER A 183 5.96 -11.34 -5.86
N ILE A 184 5.63 -12.11 -6.90
CA ILE A 184 4.38 -11.95 -7.65
C ILE A 184 3.18 -12.23 -6.75
N GLY A 185 3.20 -13.33 -5.99
CA GLY A 185 2.16 -13.71 -5.03
C GLY A 185 1.91 -12.60 -4.01
N THR A 186 2.97 -12.04 -3.43
CA THR A 186 2.89 -10.93 -2.47
C THR A 186 2.19 -9.70 -3.07
N ARG A 187 2.52 -9.34 -4.32
CA ARG A 187 1.90 -8.21 -5.03
C ARG A 187 0.45 -8.47 -5.43
N LEU A 188 0.08 -9.72 -5.58
CA LEU A 188 -1.29 -10.17 -5.86
C LEU A 188 -2.09 -10.47 -4.58
N GLY A 189 -1.51 -10.28 -3.38
CA GLY A 189 -2.14 -10.52 -2.09
C GLY A 189 -2.17 -11.98 -1.63
N ALA A 190 -1.47 -12.89 -2.32
CA ALA A 190 -1.38 -14.31 -1.98
C ALA A 190 -0.23 -14.56 -1.02
N LEU A 191 -0.41 -14.09 0.18
CA LEU A 191 0.65 -14.11 1.18
C LEU A 191 0.97 -15.52 1.66
N ASP A 192 -0.02 -16.43 1.75
CA ASP A 192 0.18 -17.83 2.14
C ASP A 192 1.07 -18.58 1.16
N ASP A 193 0.75 -18.45 -0.15
CA ASP A 193 1.56 -19.08 -1.21
C ASP A 193 2.98 -18.49 -1.25
N ALA A 194 3.09 -17.17 -1.03
CA ALA A 194 4.38 -16.50 -1.00
C ALA A 194 5.23 -16.97 0.19
N GLU A 195 4.64 -17.13 1.36
CA GLU A 195 5.31 -17.65 2.55
C GLU A 195 5.79 -19.08 2.31
N PHE A 196 4.93 -19.98 1.86
CA PHE A 196 5.28 -21.37 1.56
C PHE A 196 6.44 -21.49 0.54
N LEU A 197 6.40 -20.67 -0.52
CA LEU A 197 7.46 -20.66 -1.53
C LEU A 197 8.79 -20.18 -0.96
N LEU A 198 8.78 -19.17 -0.10
CA LEU A 198 10.00 -18.61 0.49
C LEU A 198 10.54 -19.49 1.62
N GLU A 199 9.69 -20.12 2.41
CA GLU A 199 10.07 -21.15 3.36
C GLU A 199 10.80 -22.29 2.65
N SER A 200 10.20 -22.84 1.59
CA SER A 200 10.84 -23.86 0.75
C SER A 200 12.16 -23.38 0.13
N ALA A 201 12.21 -22.12 -0.31
CA ALA A 201 13.41 -21.52 -0.90
C ALA A 201 14.59 -21.47 0.10
N ILE A 202 14.33 -21.10 1.36
CA ILE A 202 15.38 -21.08 2.40
C ILE A 202 15.75 -22.48 2.91
N GLU A 203 14.83 -23.46 2.82
CA GLU A 203 15.17 -24.87 3.09
C GLU A 203 16.14 -25.42 2.03
N PHE A 204 15.89 -25.15 0.73
CA PHE A 204 16.80 -25.60 -0.35
C PHE A 204 18.10 -24.83 -0.40
N ALA A 205 18.13 -23.58 0.02
CA ALA A 205 19.33 -22.74 0.04
C ALA A 205 19.38 -21.88 1.33
N PRO A 206 19.78 -22.46 2.47
CA PRO A 206 19.80 -21.76 3.77
C PRO A 206 20.68 -20.51 3.78
N ASP A 207 21.67 -20.46 2.90
CA ASP A 207 22.61 -19.36 2.76
C ASP A 207 22.11 -18.22 1.84
N ASN A 208 20.98 -18.38 1.18
CA ASN A 208 20.43 -17.37 0.29
C ASN A 208 19.83 -16.21 1.08
N THR A 209 20.63 -15.15 1.27
CA THR A 209 20.22 -13.95 2.02
C THR A 209 19.05 -13.21 1.39
N ARG A 210 18.93 -13.20 0.04
CA ARG A 210 17.83 -12.55 -0.66
C ARG A 210 16.50 -13.25 -0.38
N ALA A 211 16.47 -14.58 -0.48
CA ALA A 211 15.26 -15.34 -0.16
C ALA A 211 14.84 -15.16 1.30
N ARG A 212 15.80 -15.09 2.23
CA ARG A 212 15.53 -14.86 3.64
C ARG A 212 14.98 -13.44 3.90
N ILE A 213 15.52 -12.41 3.25
CA ILE A 213 15.00 -11.04 3.36
C ILE A 213 13.57 -10.96 2.79
N ASP A 214 13.32 -11.57 1.63
CA ASP A 214 11.98 -11.62 1.05
C ASP A 214 10.99 -12.38 1.96
N TYR A 215 11.46 -13.47 2.61
CA TYR A 215 10.66 -14.22 3.59
C TYR A 215 10.29 -13.37 4.81
N ILE A 216 11.24 -12.65 5.38
CA ILE A 216 10.98 -11.69 6.48
C ILE A 216 9.92 -10.67 6.08
N GLN A 217 9.99 -10.13 4.85
CA GLN A 217 9.01 -9.15 4.36
C GLN A 217 7.59 -9.75 4.23
N VAL A 218 7.49 -10.99 3.77
CA VAL A 218 6.18 -11.68 3.67
C VAL A 218 5.63 -11.99 5.06
N LEU A 219 6.45 -12.49 5.97
CA LEU A 219 6.07 -12.73 7.37
C LEU A 219 5.56 -11.44 8.04
N ARG A 220 6.23 -10.30 7.81
CA ARG A 220 5.79 -8.98 8.30
C ARG A 220 4.43 -8.60 7.72
N LYS A 221 4.20 -8.80 6.42
CA LYS A 221 2.90 -8.53 5.78
C LYS A 221 1.79 -9.43 6.32
N ARG A 222 2.12 -10.66 6.72
CA ARG A 222 1.21 -11.58 7.42
C ARG A 222 1.10 -11.29 8.90
N GLN A 223 1.83 -10.28 9.40
CA GLN A 223 1.91 -9.91 10.81
C GLN A 223 2.46 -11.04 11.72
N ASN A 224 3.15 -12.01 11.15
CA ASN A 224 3.88 -13.03 11.89
C ASN A 224 5.23 -12.47 12.38
N TYR A 225 5.16 -11.50 13.28
CA TYR A 225 6.32 -10.73 13.74
C TYR A 225 7.33 -11.58 14.50
N ALA A 226 6.88 -12.58 15.25
CA ALA A 226 7.76 -13.48 16.01
C ALA A 226 8.70 -14.25 15.07
N GLU A 227 8.16 -14.86 14.02
CA GLU A 227 8.96 -15.59 13.04
C GLU A 227 9.81 -14.64 12.19
N ALA A 228 9.28 -13.47 11.80
CA ALA A 228 10.05 -12.45 11.09
C ALA A 228 11.27 -12.01 11.89
N LEU A 229 11.11 -11.75 13.20
CA LEU A 229 12.21 -11.38 14.10
C LEU A 229 13.23 -12.52 14.22
N ARG A 230 12.77 -13.78 14.36
CA ARG A 230 13.65 -14.95 14.41
C ARG A 230 14.49 -15.08 13.14
N GLN A 231 13.89 -14.90 11.96
CA GLN A 231 14.61 -14.95 10.68
C GLN A 231 15.58 -13.77 10.52
N ALA A 232 15.22 -12.59 11.01
CA ALA A 232 16.11 -11.43 11.02
C ALA A 232 17.31 -11.62 11.95
N GLN A 233 17.10 -12.27 13.11
CA GLN A 233 18.17 -12.65 14.02
C GLN A 233 19.18 -13.59 13.34
N LEU A 234 18.71 -14.64 12.65
CA LEU A 234 19.56 -15.57 11.91
C LEU A 234 20.34 -14.86 10.79
N LEU A 235 19.74 -13.84 10.17
CA LEU A 235 20.41 -13.04 9.15
C LEU A 235 21.54 -12.19 9.77
N LEU A 236 21.27 -11.57 10.93
CA LEU A 236 22.23 -10.77 11.68
C LEU A 236 23.41 -11.61 12.20
N GLU A 237 23.14 -12.83 12.69
CA GLU A 237 24.19 -13.76 13.17
C GLU A 237 25.20 -14.14 12.08
N LYS A 238 24.75 -14.16 10.82
CA LYS A 238 25.62 -14.47 9.67
C LYS A 238 26.66 -13.38 9.41
N ASP A 239 26.30 -12.12 9.58
CA ASP A 239 27.20 -10.95 9.48
C ASP A 239 26.73 -9.83 10.40
N PRO A 240 27.15 -9.84 11.68
CA PRO A 240 26.68 -8.88 12.68
C PRO A 240 27.07 -7.42 12.39
N LYS A 241 28.03 -7.18 11.51
CA LYS A 241 28.49 -5.84 11.14
C LYS A 241 27.84 -5.31 9.87
N ASN A 242 27.02 -6.08 9.21
CA ASN A 242 26.36 -5.68 7.98
C ASN A 242 25.21 -4.69 8.30
N PRO A 243 25.30 -3.41 7.87
CA PRO A 243 24.28 -2.41 8.21
C PRO A 243 22.88 -2.78 7.68
N GLN A 244 22.80 -3.48 6.54
CA GLN A 244 21.51 -3.94 6.00
C GLN A 244 20.86 -4.99 6.91
N PHE A 245 21.65 -5.95 7.43
CA PHE A 245 21.13 -6.99 8.33
C PHE A 245 20.75 -6.40 9.68
N GLN A 246 21.56 -5.47 10.19
CA GLN A 246 21.23 -4.69 11.39
C GLN A 246 19.91 -3.92 11.20
N SER A 247 19.74 -3.24 10.06
CA SER A 247 18.51 -2.48 9.75
C SER A 247 17.28 -3.41 9.69
N VAL A 248 17.38 -4.57 9.03
CA VAL A 248 16.29 -5.55 8.99
C VAL A 248 15.93 -6.00 10.41
N PHE A 249 16.92 -6.37 11.22
CA PHE A 249 16.70 -6.82 12.61
C PHE A 249 16.07 -5.71 13.47
N ALA A 250 16.56 -4.47 13.37
CA ALA A 250 15.99 -3.35 14.12
C ALA A 250 14.53 -3.06 13.73
N VAL A 251 14.20 -3.15 12.44
CA VAL A 251 12.83 -2.98 11.96
C VAL A 251 11.91 -4.09 12.50
N GLU A 252 12.35 -5.36 12.50
CA GLU A 252 11.54 -6.46 13.04
C GLU A 252 11.44 -6.40 14.57
N SER A 253 12.46 -5.95 15.28
CA SER A 253 12.39 -5.68 16.73
C SER A 253 11.34 -4.62 17.03
N MET A 254 11.34 -3.51 16.27
CA MET A 254 10.31 -2.47 16.39
C MET A 254 8.90 -3.00 16.09
N GLN A 255 8.75 -3.84 15.06
CA GLN A 255 7.47 -4.46 14.73
C GLN A 255 6.98 -5.46 15.79
N SER A 256 7.89 -6.08 16.51
CA SER A 256 7.58 -6.97 17.64
C SER A 256 7.31 -6.21 18.95
N GLY A 257 7.50 -4.87 18.95
CA GLY A 257 7.31 -4.02 20.13
C GLY A 257 8.56 -3.82 20.98
N ASP A 258 9.70 -4.41 20.63
CA ASP A 258 10.98 -4.20 21.30
C ASP A 258 11.69 -2.96 20.73
N PHE A 259 11.19 -1.80 21.17
CA PHE A 259 11.71 -0.51 20.71
C PHE A 259 13.10 -0.19 21.24
N ASP A 260 13.45 -0.69 22.44
CA ASP A 260 14.75 -0.43 23.07
C ASP A 260 15.87 -1.11 22.27
N THR A 261 15.68 -2.39 21.92
CA THR A 261 16.59 -3.11 21.02
C THR A 261 16.67 -2.43 19.66
N ALA A 262 15.53 -2.04 19.07
CA ALA A 262 15.50 -1.37 17.77
C ALA A 262 16.30 -0.07 17.79
N LEU A 263 16.12 0.78 18.79
CA LEU A 263 16.84 2.05 18.94
C LEU A 263 18.34 1.83 19.13
N SER A 264 18.73 0.89 19.98
CA SER A 264 20.16 0.54 20.19
C SER A 264 20.84 0.11 18.89
N VAL A 265 20.14 -0.66 18.04
CA VAL A 265 20.70 -1.13 16.76
C VAL A 265 20.74 0.02 15.75
N PHE A 266 19.69 0.87 15.67
CA PHE A 266 19.72 2.06 14.81
C PHE A 266 20.87 2.99 15.22
N ASP A 267 21.10 3.19 16.52
CA ASP A 267 22.23 4.01 17.01
C ASP A 267 23.58 3.41 16.59
N SER A 268 23.75 2.08 16.65
CA SER A 268 24.95 1.39 16.17
C SER A 268 25.18 1.55 14.66
N ILE A 269 24.09 1.55 13.86
CA ILE A 269 24.20 1.84 12.41
C ILE A 269 24.64 3.28 12.20
N LEU A 270 24.12 4.22 12.98
CA LEU A 270 24.43 5.64 12.88
C LEU A 270 25.84 5.97 13.38
N GLU A 271 26.51 5.13 14.17
CA GLU A 271 27.93 5.25 14.47
C GLU A 271 28.79 5.02 13.21
N ILE A 272 28.36 4.12 12.31
CA ILE A 272 29.06 3.80 11.06
C ILE A 272 28.64 4.76 9.93
N LEU A 273 27.36 5.08 9.87
CA LEU A 273 26.71 5.92 8.86
C LEU A 273 25.94 7.08 9.56
N PRO A 274 26.62 8.10 10.10
CA PRO A 274 26.05 9.06 11.07
C PRO A 274 24.85 9.85 10.57
N GLU A 275 24.67 9.92 9.27
CA GLU A 275 23.62 10.74 8.65
C GLU A 275 22.84 9.96 7.59
N ASP A 276 22.72 8.62 7.73
CA ASP A 276 21.88 7.84 6.83
C ASP A 276 20.40 8.21 7.01
N PRO A 277 19.76 8.82 5.99
CA PRO A 277 18.42 9.37 6.15
C PRO A 277 17.36 8.29 6.40
N VAL A 278 17.56 7.09 5.89
CA VAL A 278 16.63 5.97 6.07
C VAL A 278 16.67 5.47 7.52
N THR A 279 17.87 5.27 8.07
CA THR A 279 18.06 4.86 9.47
C THR A 279 17.56 5.94 10.43
N LEU A 280 17.85 7.21 10.17
CA LEU A 280 17.34 8.35 10.98
C LEU A 280 15.81 8.40 10.96
N THR A 281 15.17 8.17 9.81
CA THR A 281 13.70 8.14 9.69
C THR A 281 13.10 6.97 10.46
N SER A 282 13.67 5.77 10.33
CA SER A 282 13.24 4.57 11.06
C SER A 282 13.40 4.73 12.58
N ARG A 283 14.52 5.33 13.02
CA ARG A 283 14.76 5.71 14.42
C ARG A 283 13.70 6.69 14.92
N GLY A 284 13.36 7.70 14.11
CA GLY A 284 12.28 8.65 14.42
C GLY A 284 10.92 7.96 14.60
N HIS A 285 10.60 6.94 13.80
CA HIS A 285 9.38 6.15 13.96
C HIS A 285 9.35 5.37 15.28
N ALA A 286 10.47 4.75 15.67
CA ALA A 286 10.58 4.05 16.94
C ALA A 286 10.39 5.00 18.12
N LEU A 287 11.09 6.15 18.13
CA LEU A 287 10.99 7.19 19.15
C LEU A 287 9.56 7.74 19.26
N LYS A 288 8.93 8.05 18.13
CA LYS A 288 7.53 8.50 18.09
C LYS A 288 6.60 7.51 18.78
N THR A 289 6.77 6.21 18.50
CA THR A 289 5.90 5.16 19.06
C THR A 289 6.09 5.02 20.57
N GLN A 290 7.31 5.23 21.07
CA GLN A 290 7.60 5.32 22.52
C GLN A 290 7.16 6.63 23.19
N GLY A 291 6.57 7.59 22.43
CA GLY A 291 6.15 8.87 22.98
C GLY A 291 7.28 9.90 23.13
N GLN A 292 8.48 9.64 22.61
CA GLN A 292 9.65 10.53 22.67
C GLN A 292 9.62 11.53 21.48
N ALA A 293 8.62 12.41 21.47
CA ALA A 293 8.31 13.28 20.33
C ALA A 293 9.48 14.20 19.93
N ASP A 294 10.17 14.83 20.90
CA ASP A 294 11.27 15.76 20.61
C ASP A 294 12.47 15.06 19.97
N ALA A 295 12.81 13.86 20.45
CA ALA A 295 13.88 13.05 19.87
C ALA A 295 13.51 12.52 18.47
N ALA A 296 12.23 12.23 18.23
CA ALA A 296 11.74 11.89 16.91
C ALA A 296 11.88 13.06 15.93
N VAL A 297 11.50 14.28 16.35
CA VAL A 297 11.66 15.53 15.57
C VAL A 297 13.13 15.75 15.21
N ASP A 298 14.06 15.59 16.16
CA ASP A 298 15.50 15.71 15.88
C ASP A 298 15.96 14.71 14.82
N SER A 299 15.56 13.45 14.95
CA SER A 299 15.93 12.40 13.99
C SER A 299 15.42 12.71 12.58
N TYR A 300 14.17 13.13 12.42
CA TYR A 300 13.61 13.50 11.12
C TYR A 300 14.29 14.75 10.53
N ARG A 301 14.56 15.78 11.34
CA ARG A 301 15.28 16.98 10.89
C ARG A 301 16.70 16.67 10.44
N ARG A 302 17.42 15.79 11.13
CA ARG A 302 18.75 15.34 10.69
C ARG A 302 18.68 14.63 9.34
N ALA A 303 17.68 13.76 9.13
CA ALA A 303 17.46 13.11 7.84
C ALA A 303 17.20 14.13 6.71
N ILE A 304 16.37 15.13 6.95
CA ILE A 304 16.05 16.22 6.03
C ILE A 304 17.29 17.06 5.72
N ASN A 305 18.05 17.46 6.73
CA ASN A 305 19.25 18.29 6.57
C ASN A 305 20.30 17.61 5.70
N LYS A 306 20.44 16.27 5.87
CA LYS A 306 21.38 15.47 5.06
C LYS A 306 20.90 15.28 3.64
N TYR A 307 19.62 14.97 3.47
CA TYR A 307 19.01 14.69 2.16
C TYR A 307 17.67 15.44 2.02
N PRO A 308 17.71 16.72 1.60
CA PRO A 308 16.50 17.57 1.52
C PRO A 308 15.40 17.02 0.61
N ALA A 309 15.70 16.09 -0.30
CA ALA A 309 14.71 15.42 -1.14
C ALA A 309 14.03 14.21 -0.46
N HIS A 310 14.34 13.92 0.82
CA HIS A 310 13.77 12.80 1.56
C HIS A 310 12.35 13.11 2.07
N GLY A 311 11.37 13.02 1.18
CA GLY A 311 9.98 13.42 1.44
C GLY A 311 9.35 12.72 2.64
N GLU A 312 9.70 11.46 2.91
CA GLU A 312 9.15 10.67 4.02
C GLU A 312 9.41 11.32 5.38
N ALA A 313 10.59 11.90 5.61
CA ALA A 313 10.90 12.54 6.86
C ALA A 313 10.04 13.81 7.09
N TYR A 314 9.75 14.60 6.04
CA TYR A 314 8.81 15.72 6.14
C TYR A 314 7.39 15.26 6.46
N TYR A 315 6.93 14.21 5.79
CA TYR A 315 5.61 13.67 6.06
C TYR A 315 5.51 13.08 7.47
N SER A 316 6.58 12.46 7.96
CA SER A 316 6.66 11.93 9.32
C SER A 316 6.56 13.06 10.37
N LEU A 317 7.21 14.20 10.13
CA LEU A 317 7.02 15.42 10.93
C LEU A 317 5.58 15.93 10.87
N ALA A 318 4.98 16.00 9.68
CA ALA A 318 3.59 16.43 9.49
C ALA A 318 2.58 15.55 10.25
N ASN A 319 2.91 14.26 10.44
CA ASN A 319 2.09 13.32 11.19
C ASN A 319 2.28 13.37 12.71
N LEU A 320 3.20 14.19 13.20
CA LEU A 320 3.31 14.51 14.64
C LEU A 320 2.32 15.64 14.95
N LYS A 321 1.27 15.34 15.71
CA LYS A 321 0.12 16.24 15.88
C LYS A 321 0.45 17.55 16.61
N LEU A 322 1.50 17.56 17.43
CA LEU A 322 1.96 18.74 18.16
C LEU A 322 3.06 19.49 17.41
N PHE A 323 3.49 19.01 16.25
CA PHE A 323 4.53 19.64 15.46
C PHE A 323 3.94 20.64 14.46
N ASN A 324 4.50 21.84 14.41
CA ASN A 324 4.17 22.85 13.41
C ASN A 324 5.44 23.26 12.66
N PHE A 325 5.36 23.27 11.34
CA PHE A 325 6.47 23.73 10.50
C PHE A 325 6.71 25.23 10.62
N SER A 326 7.97 25.64 10.68
CA SER A 326 8.37 27.04 10.52
C SER A 326 8.18 27.51 9.08
N ASP A 327 8.19 28.84 8.85
CA ASP A 327 8.11 29.41 7.50
C ASP A 327 9.30 29.00 6.62
N ASP A 328 10.49 28.89 7.20
CA ASP A 328 11.69 28.45 6.51
C ASP A 328 11.59 26.98 6.08
N GLU A 329 11.06 26.10 6.94
CA GLU A 329 10.83 24.67 6.61
C GLU A 329 9.80 24.53 5.50
N ILE A 330 8.72 25.32 5.50
CA ILE A 330 7.71 25.32 4.43
C ILE A 330 8.34 25.80 3.11
N THR A 331 9.11 26.88 3.13
CA THR A 331 9.81 27.39 1.95
C THR A 331 10.78 26.35 1.39
N ALA A 332 11.50 25.65 2.25
CA ALA A 332 12.40 24.56 1.84
C ALA A 332 11.62 23.40 1.19
N MET A 333 10.47 22.99 1.74
CA MET A 333 9.60 21.97 1.13
C MET A 333 9.08 22.37 -0.24
N GLU A 334 8.63 23.64 -0.41
CA GLU A 334 8.18 24.16 -1.71
C GLU A 334 9.30 24.15 -2.75
N ALA A 335 10.52 24.55 -2.34
CA ALA A 335 11.69 24.50 -3.23
C ALA A 335 12.02 23.05 -3.65
N GLN A 336 11.89 22.08 -2.74
CA GLN A 336 12.07 20.67 -3.08
C GLN A 336 10.98 20.15 -4.01
N ASP A 337 9.70 20.48 -3.77
CA ASP A 337 8.58 20.08 -4.64
C ASP A 337 8.76 20.62 -6.08
N ALA A 338 9.31 21.84 -6.23
CA ALA A 338 9.62 22.44 -7.52
C ALA A 338 10.85 21.83 -8.21
N THR A 339 11.69 21.07 -7.52
CA THR A 339 12.93 20.52 -8.07
C THR A 339 12.65 19.42 -9.08
N LEU A 340 13.31 19.50 -10.25
CA LEU A 340 13.24 18.47 -11.27
C LEU A 340 14.02 17.22 -10.85
N GLY A 341 13.46 16.04 -11.15
CA GLY A 341 14.13 14.76 -10.92
C GLY A 341 13.92 14.16 -9.54
N ILE A 342 13.18 14.80 -8.64
CA ILE A 342 12.73 14.19 -7.39
C ILE A 342 11.77 13.04 -7.70
N SER A 343 11.89 11.94 -6.95
CA SER A 343 11.04 10.77 -7.13
C SER A 343 9.56 11.10 -6.87
N HIS A 344 8.66 10.41 -7.58
CA HIS A 344 7.22 10.54 -7.36
C HIS A 344 6.81 10.27 -5.92
N THR A 345 7.44 9.28 -5.29
CA THR A 345 7.21 8.96 -3.88
C THR A 345 7.56 10.15 -2.98
N SER A 346 8.74 10.76 -3.16
CA SER A 346 9.12 11.95 -2.39
C SER A 346 8.19 13.13 -2.66
N LYS A 347 7.78 13.37 -3.91
CA LYS A 347 6.78 14.40 -4.24
C LYS A 347 5.44 14.16 -3.55
N THR A 348 4.98 12.92 -3.53
CA THR A 348 3.76 12.56 -2.81
C THR A 348 3.87 12.94 -1.34
N TYR A 349 4.92 12.51 -0.66
CA TYR A 349 5.16 12.84 0.75
C TYR A 349 5.24 14.34 1.01
N LEU A 350 6.01 15.07 0.19
CA LEU A 350 6.16 16.54 0.30
C LEU A 350 4.82 17.25 0.17
N ASN A 351 3.98 16.86 -0.81
CA ASN A 351 2.69 17.50 -1.03
C ASN A 351 1.71 17.25 0.13
N PHE A 352 1.67 16.05 0.71
CA PHE A 352 0.87 15.80 1.92
C PHE A 352 1.41 16.58 3.12
N ALA A 353 2.74 16.70 3.28
CA ALA A 353 3.35 17.50 4.35
C ALA A 353 3.05 19.01 4.20
N LEU A 354 3.15 19.55 2.98
CA LEU A 354 2.78 20.95 2.67
C LEU A 354 1.28 21.19 2.88
N GLY A 355 0.42 20.23 2.48
CA GLY A 355 -1.01 20.30 2.74
C GLY A 355 -1.30 20.48 4.24
N LYS A 356 -0.67 19.66 5.09
CA LYS A 356 -0.79 19.76 6.55
C LYS A 356 -0.21 21.06 7.10
N ALA A 357 0.98 21.46 6.64
CA ALA A 357 1.63 22.69 7.09
C ALA A 357 0.77 23.93 6.82
N TYR A 358 0.13 24.02 5.64
CA TYR A 358 -0.77 25.12 5.30
C TYR A 358 -2.12 25.03 6.01
N GLU A 359 -2.63 23.81 6.28
CA GLU A 359 -3.83 23.61 7.12
C GLU A 359 -3.61 24.14 8.53
N ASP A 360 -2.45 23.87 9.14
CA ASP A 360 -2.10 24.37 10.48
C ASP A 360 -2.00 25.90 10.52
N LYS A 361 -1.58 26.52 9.41
CA LYS A 361 -1.61 27.97 9.22
C LYS A 361 -3.00 28.53 8.85
N LYS A 362 -4.03 27.69 8.76
CA LYS A 362 -5.40 28.04 8.34
C LYS A 362 -5.48 28.64 6.92
N LEU A 363 -4.49 28.34 6.08
CA LEU A 363 -4.46 28.72 4.66
C LEU A 363 -5.09 27.61 3.80
N PHE A 364 -6.39 27.40 4.00
CA PHE A 364 -7.13 26.22 3.51
C PHE A 364 -7.10 26.06 1.99
N ALA A 365 -7.09 27.15 1.22
CA ALA A 365 -6.98 27.09 -0.25
C ALA A 365 -5.63 26.48 -0.70
N LYS A 366 -4.53 26.94 -0.09
CA LYS A 366 -3.21 26.37 -0.37
C LYS A 366 -3.10 24.93 0.12
N ALA A 367 -3.61 24.64 1.32
CA ALA A 367 -3.63 23.31 1.88
C ALA A 367 -4.34 22.33 0.95
N PHE A 368 -5.54 22.70 0.44
CA PHE A 368 -6.29 21.87 -0.50
C PHE A 368 -5.51 21.60 -1.79
N THR A 369 -4.89 22.62 -2.38
CA THR A 369 -4.08 22.48 -3.60
C THR A 369 -2.95 21.47 -3.43
N PHE A 370 -2.27 21.48 -2.29
CA PHE A 370 -1.19 20.51 -2.01
C PHE A 370 -1.73 19.11 -1.73
N TYR A 371 -2.82 18.96 -0.98
CA TYR A 371 -3.47 17.67 -0.81
C TYR A 371 -3.93 17.09 -2.15
N GLU A 372 -4.55 17.90 -3.02
CA GLU A 372 -4.98 17.48 -4.36
C GLU A 372 -3.79 17.01 -5.20
N ARG A 373 -2.66 17.74 -5.22
CA ARG A 373 -1.43 17.32 -5.91
C ARG A 373 -0.86 16.02 -5.36
N GLY A 374 -0.79 15.89 -4.02
CA GLY A 374 -0.32 14.67 -3.37
C GLY A 374 -1.16 13.46 -3.74
N ASN A 375 -2.49 13.61 -3.74
CA ASN A 375 -3.44 12.60 -4.18
C ASN A 375 -3.26 12.25 -5.67
N ALA A 376 -3.12 13.26 -6.54
CA ALA A 376 -2.89 13.05 -7.97
C ALA A 376 -1.61 12.24 -8.23
N HIS A 377 -0.51 12.57 -7.53
CA HIS A 377 0.73 11.79 -7.60
C HIS A 377 0.55 10.34 -7.16
N LYS A 378 -0.22 10.09 -6.11
CA LYS A 378 -0.48 8.73 -5.62
C LYS A 378 -1.41 7.97 -6.56
N LYS A 379 -2.43 8.64 -7.10
CA LYS A 379 -3.41 8.05 -8.05
C LYS A 379 -2.76 7.52 -9.31
N VAL A 380 -1.77 8.23 -9.88
CA VAL A 380 -1.01 7.76 -11.06
C VAL A 380 -0.31 6.40 -10.80
N GLN A 381 0.08 6.12 -9.56
CA GLN A 381 0.72 4.86 -9.18
C GLN A 381 -0.32 3.74 -8.93
N SER A 382 -1.59 4.10 -8.78
CA SER A 382 -2.69 3.18 -8.50
C SER A 382 -3.36 2.68 -9.78
N ARG A 383 -3.84 1.43 -9.74
CA ARG A 383 -4.71 0.86 -10.78
C ARG A 383 -6.17 0.79 -10.34
N TYR A 384 -6.50 1.49 -9.26
CA TYR A 384 -7.84 1.52 -8.72
C TYR A 384 -8.87 2.00 -9.74
N LYS A 385 -9.99 1.29 -9.81
CA LYS A 385 -11.16 1.66 -10.59
C LYS A 385 -12.39 1.45 -9.73
N SER A 386 -13.13 2.51 -9.47
CA SER A 386 -14.38 2.45 -8.68
C SER A 386 -15.37 1.41 -9.23
N SER A 387 -15.51 1.33 -10.56
CA SER A 387 -16.42 0.40 -11.21
C SER A 387 -16.16 -1.08 -10.91
N GLU A 388 -14.91 -1.47 -10.67
CA GLU A 388 -14.55 -2.86 -10.33
C GLU A 388 -15.02 -3.20 -8.90
N LEU A 389 -14.88 -2.26 -7.95
CA LEU A 389 -15.38 -2.47 -6.58
C LEU A 389 -16.91 -2.35 -6.49
N THR A 390 -17.53 -1.41 -7.20
CA THR A 390 -18.98 -1.32 -7.30
C THR A 390 -19.57 -2.65 -7.80
N ALA A 391 -18.95 -3.26 -8.83
CA ALA A 391 -19.37 -4.57 -9.34
C ALA A 391 -19.18 -5.69 -8.29
N GLU A 392 -18.09 -5.66 -7.52
CA GLU A 392 -17.85 -6.61 -6.43
C GLU A 392 -18.93 -6.50 -5.34
N PHE A 393 -19.29 -5.28 -4.93
CA PHE A 393 -20.31 -5.07 -3.90
C PHE A 393 -21.70 -5.51 -4.39
N ALA A 394 -22.02 -5.25 -5.66
CA ALA A 394 -23.24 -5.74 -6.27
C ALA A 394 -23.29 -7.28 -6.30
N ALA A 395 -22.17 -7.93 -6.63
CA ALA A 395 -22.07 -9.39 -6.60
C ALA A 395 -22.21 -9.97 -5.19
N GLN A 396 -21.71 -9.28 -4.14
CA GLN A 396 -21.97 -9.67 -2.76
C GLN A 396 -23.48 -9.64 -2.44
N ALA A 397 -24.16 -8.56 -2.81
CA ALA A 397 -25.58 -8.42 -2.58
C ALA A 397 -26.42 -9.45 -3.36
N GLU A 398 -25.97 -9.83 -4.56
CA GLU A 398 -26.64 -10.84 -5.39
C GLU A 398 -26.53 -12.25 -4.78
N VAL A 399 -25.33 -12.63 -4.29
CA VAL A 399 -25.10 -13.96 -3.71
C VAL A 399 -25.81 -14.12 -2.36
N PHE A 400 -25.78 -13.10 -1.52
CA PHE A 400 -26.33 -13.14 -0.18
C PHE A 400 -27.80 -12.67 -0.17
N ASP A 401 -28.68 -13.37 -0.89
CA ASP A 401 -30.11 -13.17 -0.77
C ASP A 401 -30.68 -13.83 0.52
N GLU A 402 -31.93 -13.49 0.86
CA GLU A 402 -32.60 -14.02 2.06
C GLU A 402 -32.70 -15.57 2.05
N ALA A 403 -32.83 -16.19 0.86
CA ALA A 403 -32.95 -17.63 0.73
C ALA A 403 -31.61 -18.33 0.96
N PHE A 404 -30.52 -17.76 0.44
CA PHE A 404 -29.17 -18.29 0.66
C PHE A 404 -28.78 -18.16 2.14
N VAL A 405 -29.00 -17.02 2.76
CA VAL A 405 -28.72 -16.78 4.17
C VAL A 405 -29.51 -17.72 5.07
N ALA A 406 -30.82 -17.93 4.77
CA ALA A 406 -31.66 -18.82 5.56
C ALA A 406 -31.18 -20.30 5.51
N ARG A 407 -30.66 -20.75 4.36
CA ARG A 407 -30.13 -22.11 4.20
C ARG A 407 -28.84 -22.37 4.98
N HIS A 408 -28.03 -21.34 5.22
CA HIS A 408 -26.71 -21.46 5.84
C HIS A 408 -26.64 -20.86 7.25
N ARG A 409 -27.81 -20.65 7.90
CA ARG A 409 -27.87 -19.98 9.20
C ARG A 409 -27.06 -20.67 10.31
N ASP A 410 -26.97 -22.00 10.29
CA ASP A 410 -26.32 -22.81 11.31
C ASP A 410 -25.02 -23.46 10.82
N THR A 411 -24.41 -22.90 9.76
CA THR A 411 -23.13 -23.37 9.23
C THR A 411 -21.96 -22.65 9.86
N GLY A 412 -20.74 -23.15 9.62
CA GLY A 412 -19.49 -22.50 10.06
C GLY A 412 -19.03 -22.92 11.48
N CYS A 413 -17.97 -22.28 11.94
CA CYS A 413 -17.40 -22.47 13.27
C CYS A 413 -18.20 -21.64 14.28
N ILE A 414 -18.72 -22.28 15.32
CA ILE A 414 -19.61 -21.67 16.33
C ILE A 414 -18.86 -20.85 17.41
N ALA A 415 -17.56 -20.58 17.25
CA ALA A 415 -16.76 -19.76 18.15
C ALA A 415 -17.42 -18.38 18.37
N PRO A 416 -17.70 -17.96 19.61
CA PRO A 416 -18.35 -16.68 19.91
C PRO A 416 -17.38 -15.53 20.14
N ASP A 417 -16.09 -15.81 20.18
CA ASP A 417 -15.02 -14.92 20.63
C ASP A 417 -14.64 -13.78 19.67
N PRO A 418 -14.88 -13.82 18.33
CA PRO A 418 -14.51 -12.72 17.47
C PRO A 418 -15.47 -11.53 17.56
N ILE A 419 -14.91 -10.31 17.70
CA ILE A 419 -15.60 -9.03 17.54
C ILE A 419 -14.99 -8.30 16.35
N PHE A 420 -15.72 -8.15 15.25
CA PHE A 420 -15.27 -7.42 14.08
C PHE A 420 -15.68 -5.94 14.17
N ILE A 421 -14.72 -5.03 14.02
CA ILE A 421 -14.98 -3.60 13.85
C ILE A 421 -14.73 -3.25 12.39
N VAL A 422 -15.81 -2.96 11.67
CA VAL A 422 -15.81 -2.66 10.24
C VAL A 422 -16.22 -1.22 9.96
N GLY A 423 -16.18 -0.78 8.70
CA GLY A 423 -16.54 0.56 8.25
C GLY A 423 -15.54 1.13 7.26
N LEU A 424 -15.40 2.45 7.21
CA LEU A 424 -14.35 3.08 6.42
C LEU A 424 -13.15 3.48 7.30
N PRO A 425 -11.94 3.60 6.75
CA PRO A 425 -10.86 4.29 7.42
C PRO A 425 -11.29 5.71 7.83
N ARG A 426 -10.84 6.17 9.00
CA ARG A 426 -11.19 7.51 9.55
C ARG A 426 -12.64 7.65 10.06
N SER A 427 -13.40 6.57 10.16
CA SER A 427 -14.76 6.57 10.72
C SER A 427 -14.81 6.53 12.25
N GLY A 428 -13.68 6.40 12.96
CA GLY A 428 -13.64 6.25 14.41
C GLY A 428 -13.43 4.80 14.87
N SER A 429 -13.15 3.86 13.97
CA SER A 429 -12.94 2.44 14.30
C SER A 429 -11.84 2.20 15.34
N THR A 430 -10.75 3.00 15.34
CA THR A 430 -9.70 2.92 16.37
C THR A 430 -10.19 3.39 17.75
N LEU A 431 -11.11 4.34 17.80
CA LEU A 431 -11.73 4.76 19.07
C LEU A 431 -12.55 3.61 19.67
N LEU A 432 -13.39 2.96 18.85
CA LEU A 432 -14.20 1.82 19.29
C LEU A 432 -13.33 0.63 19.71
N GLU A 433 -12.26 0.36 18.96
CA GLU A 433 -11.25 -0.65 19.31
C GLU A 433 -10.62 -0.34 20.68
N GLN A 434 -10.21 0.92 20.91
CA GLN A 434 -9.59 1.33 22.19
C GLN A 434 -10.58 1.23 23.36
N ILE A 435 -11.82 1.65 23.18
CA ILE A 435 -12.89 1.52 24.18
C ILE A 435 -13.07 0.04 24.57
N LEU A 436 -13.31 -0.84 23.59
CA LEU A 436 -13.55 -2.26 23.83
C LEU A 436 -12.33 -2.99 24.38
N SER A 437 -11.13 -2.66 23.89
CA SER A 437 -9.89 -3.29 24.41
C SER A 437 -9.48 -2.81 25.79
N SER A 438 -10.18 -1.83 26.35
CA SER A 438 -10.03 -1.44 27.77
C SER A 438 -10.87 -2.32 28.70
N HIS A 439 -11.72 -3.18 28.17
CA HIS A 439 -12.49 -4.16 28.94
C HIS A 439 -11.62 -5.37 29.29
N SER A 440 -11.70 -5.86 30.52
CA SER A 440 -10.87 -6.96 31.04
C SER A 440 -11.03 -8.29 30.31
N GLN A 441 -12.15 -8.49 29.59
CA GLN A 441 -12.47 -9.71 28.85
C GLN A 441 -12.21 -9.59 27.34
N VAL A 442 -11.58 -8.52 26.86
CA VAL A 442 -11.40 -8.27 25.42
C VAL A 442 -9.94 -7.99 25.07
N ASP A 443 -9.36 -8.84 24.26
CA ASP A 443 -8.04 -8.58 23.67
C ASP A 443 -8.17 -7.64 22.46
N GLY A 444 -7.54 -6.47 22.52
CA GLY A 444 -7.35 -5.63 21.35
C GLY A 444 -6.21 -6.16 20.50
N THR A 445 -6.47 -6.50 19.26
CA THR A 445 -5.43 -6.95 18.33
C THR A 445 -4.95 -5.82 17.42
N MET A 446 -5.24 -5.91 16.13
CA MET A 446 -4.87 -4.92 15.11
C MET A 446 -5.74 -5.09 13.87
N GLU A 447 -5.33 -4.50 12.75
CA GLU A 447 -5.94 -4.74 11.43
C GLU A 447 -5.47 -6.10 10.89
N LEU A 448 -6.21 -7.19 11.23
CA LEU A 448 -5.81 -8.55 10.86
C LEU A 448 -6.02 -8.80 9.37
N PRO A 449 -5.03 -9.36 8.64
CA PRO A 449 -5.15 -9.61 7.21
C PRO A 449 -5.93 -10.88 6.87
N ASN A 450 -6.25 -11.73 7.86
CA ASN A 450 -6.74 -13.09 7.68
C ASN A 450 -8.03 -13.19 6.84
N MET A 451 -9.03 -12.33 7.11
CA MET A 451 -10.27 -12.35 6.33
C MET A 451 -10.07 -11.91 4.88
N LEU A 452 -9.25 -10.87 4.66
CA LEU A 452 -8.89 -10.41 3.31
C LEU A 452 -8.09 -11.48 2.55
N SER A 453 -7.17 -12.17 3.22
CA SER A 453 -6.39 -13.27 2.66
C SER A 453 -7.29 -14.44 2.26
N LEU A 454 -8.26 -14.82 3.11
CA LEU A 454 -9.23 -15.87 2.80
C LEU A 454 -10.08 -15.51 1.58
N ALA A 455 -10.63 -14.28 1.53
CA ALA A 455 -11.38 -13.81 0.37
C ALA A 455 -10.53 -13.83 -0.91
N GLN A 456 -9.26 -13.46 -0.81
CA GLN A 456 -8.32 -13.51 -1.95
C GLN A 456 -7.99 -14.93 -2.38
N LYS A 457 -7.86 -15.88 -1.43
CA LYS A 457 -7.67 -17.30 -1.70
C LYS A 457 -8.86 -17.89 -2.46
N LEU A 458 -10.07 -17.53 -2.05
CA LEU A 458 -11.31 -17.93 -2.75
C LEU A 458 -11.38 -17.35 -4.17
N ARG A 459 -10.95 -16.10 -4.39
CA ARG A 459 -10.85 -15.52 -5.73
C ARG A 459 -9.81 -16.23 -6.62
N ARG A 460 -8.74 -16.77 -6.05
CA ARG A 460 -7.68 -17.46 -6.79
C ARG A 460 -8.06 -18.86 -7.21
N GLY A 461 -8.85 -19.56 -6.42
CA GLY A 461 -9.49 -20.80 -6.83
C GLY A 461 -10.23 -20.62 -8.16
N GLU A 462 -10.79 -19.44 -8.40
CA GLU A 462 -11.45 -19.01 -9.61
C GLU A 462 -10.58 -19.03 -10.88
N ARG A 463 -9.30 -18.66 -10.78
CA ARG A 463 -8.38 -18.66 -11.92
C ARG A 463 -7.92 -20.06 -12.32
N MET A 464 -8.13 -21.04 -11.46
CA MET A 464 -7.73 -22.44 -11.67
C MET A 464 -8.91 -23.34 -12.10
N SER A 465 -10.15 -22.98 -11.77
CA SER A 465 -11.38 -23.61 -12.26
C SER A 465 -12.18 -22.59 -13.06
N SER A 466 -12.60 -22.93 -14.27
CA SER A 466 -13.28 -22.02 -15.19
C SER A 466 -14.71 -21.62 -14.81
N THR A 467 -15.17 -21.84 -13.60
CA THR A 467 -16.59 -21.80 -13.26
C THR A 467 -17.00 -21.12 -11.97
N SER A 468 -16.09 -20.73 -11.06
CA SER A 468 -16.52 -20.20 -9.76
C SER A 468 -15.71 -18.97 -9.32
N HIS A 469 -16.40 -17.85 -9.10
CA HIS A 469 -15.81 -16.56 -8.77
C HIS A 469 -16.28 -16.07 -7.39
N TYR A 470 -15.36 -15.65 -6.50
CA TYR A 470 -15.76 -15.00 -5.26
C TYR A 470 -16.42 -13.63 -5.55
N PRO A 471 -17.64 -13.35 -5.04
CA PRO A 471 -18.41 -14.17 -4.09
C PRO A 471 -19.29 -15.26 -4.73
N SER A 472 -19.47 -15.27 -6.04
CA SER A 472 -20.43 -16.14 -6.77
C SER A 472 -20.19 -17.64 -6.57
N GLY A 473 -18.98 -18.05 -6.21
CA GLY A 473 -18.63 -19.43 -5.90
C GLY A 473 -18.99 -19.89 -4.47
N LEU A 474 -19.35 -18.96 -3.58
CA LEU A 474 -19.69 -19.34 -2.19
C LEU A 474 -20.82 -20.37 -2.07
N PRO A 475 -21.88 -20.34 -2.90
CA PRO A 475 -22.92 -21.35 -2.86
C PRO A 475 -22.48 -22.78 -3.19
N GLU A 476 -21.31 -22.98 -3.79
CA GLU A 476 -20.75 -24.28 -4.12
C GLU A 476 -19.96 -24.92 -2.96
N LEU A 477 -19.65 -24.14 -1.91
CA LEU A 477 -18.93 -24.61 -0.73
C LEU A 477 -19.84 -25.49 0.13
N SER A 478 -19.29 -26.61 0.61
CA SER A 478 -19.98 -27.46 1.58
C SER A 478 -19.97 -26.84 2.97
N GLU A 479 -20.91 -27.23 3.82
CA GLU A 479 -20.95 -26.82 5.25
C GLU A 479 -19.64 -27.14 5.98
N GLN A 480 -19.03 -28.28 5.65
CA GLN A 480 -17.74 -28.68 6.19
C GLN A 480 -16.63 -27.70 5.82
N GLN A 481 -16.55 -27.26 4.55
CA GLN A 481 -15.55 -26.26 4.09
C GLN A 481 -15.76 -24.90 4.78
N LEU A 482 -17.02 -24.48 4.99
CA LEU A 482 -17.34 -23.26 5.71
C LEU A 482 -16.88 -23.35 7.18
N ALA A 483 -17.11 -24.49 7.83
CA ALA A 483 -16.62 -24.72 9.21
C ALA A 483 -15.09 -24.72 9.26
N GLU A 484 -14.41 -25.42 8.35
CA GLU A 484 -12.95 -25.45 8.26
C GLU A 484 -12.34 -24.06 8.07
N PHE A 485 -12.94 -23.18 7.25
CA PHE A 485 -12.49 -21.78 7.10
C PHE A 485 -12.66 -20.98 8.39
N GLY A 486 -13.76 -21.18 9.12
CA GLY A 486 -13.96 -20.56 10.43
C GLY A 486 -12.93 -21.03 11.45
N GLU A 487 -12.67 -22.35 11.52
CA GLU A 487 -11.65 -22.92 12.41
C GLU A 487 -10.23 -22.43 12.04
N GLN A 488 -9.94 -22.34 10.75
CA GLN A 488 -8.68 -21.77 10.25
C GLN A 488 -8.50 -20.34 10.73
N PHE A 489 -9.53 -19.47 10.57
CA PHE A 489 -9.48 -18.09 11.04
C PHE A 489 -9.22 -18.01 12.55
N ILE A 490 -9.92 -18.81 13.35
CA ILE A 490 -9.75 -18.87 14.81
C ILE A 490 -8.33 -19.31 15.20
N SER A 491 -7.79 -20.31 14.50
CA SER A 491 -6.44 -20.84 14.73
C SER A 491 -5.35 -19.84 14.33
N GLU A 492 -5.43 -19.30 13.14
CA GLU A 492 -4.41 -18.38 12.61
C GLU A 492 -4.33 -17.05 13.38
N THR A 493 -5.47 -16.55 13.87
CA THR A 493 -5.52 -15.32 14.67
C THR A 493 -5.04 -15.51 16.09
N ARG A 494 -4.84 -16.76 16.56
CA ARG A 494 -4.43 -17.04 17.95
C ARG A 494 -3.11 -16.39 18.35
N VAL A 495 -2.19 -16.26 17.45
CA VAL A 495 -0.87 -15.63 17.69
C VAL A 495 -0.97 -14.14 18.07
N HIS A 496 -2.08 -13.46 17.73
CA HIS A 496 -2.31 -12.04 18.00
C HIS A 496 -3.11 -11.78 19.28
N ARG A 497 -3.51 -12.83 20.01
CA ARG A 497 -4.39 -12.75 21.17
C ARG A 497 -3.63 -12.99 22.47
N GLY A 498 -4.09 -12.35 23.53
CA GLY A 498 -3.71 -12.66 24.90
C GLY A 498 -4.54 -13.82 25.47
N SER A 499 -5.03 -13.64 26.70
CA SER A 499 -5.80 -14.64 27.45
C SER A 499 -7.28 -14.30 27.62
N ALA A 500 -7.74 -13.15 27.08
CA ALA A 500 -9.14 -12.76 27.21
C ALA A 500 -10.07 -13.68 26.39
N PRO A 501 -11.33 -13.88 26.84
CA PRO A 501 -12.30 -14.73 26.15
C PRO A 501 -12.74 -14.17 24.79
N PHE A 502 -12.65 -12.86 24.57
CA PHE A 502 -12.99 -12.20 23.32
C PHE A 502 -11.79 -11.50 22.73
N PHE A 503 -11.79 -11.31 21.41
CA PHE A 503 -10.77 -10.53 20.72
C PHE A 503 -11.37 -9.70 19.59
N ILE A 504 -10.71 -8.60 19.28
CA ILE A 504 -11.14 -7.68 18.22
C ILE A 504 -10.32 -7.93 16.94
N ASP A 505 -11.00 -8.11 15.80
CA ASP A 505 -10.44 -7.86 14.47
C ASP A 505 -10.94 -6.49 13.99
N LYS A 506 -10.09 -5.47 14.08
CA LYS A 506 -10.42 -4.15 13.61
C LYS A 506 -9.81 -3.93 12.22
N MET A 507 -10.44 -4.46 11.19
CA MET A 507 -10.13 -4.22 9.80
C MET A 507 -11.32 -3.53 9.12
N PRO A 508 -11.29 -2.20 8.93
CA PRO A 508 -12.43 -1.46 8.40
C PRO A 508 -13.00 -2.08 7.12
N ASN A 509 -12.15 -2.44 6.16
CA ASN A 509 -12.56 -3.00 4.88
C ASN A 509 -13.23 -4.40 4.96
N ASN A 510 -13.28 -5.05 6.12
CA ASN A 510 -14.02 -6.30 6.31
C ASN A 510 -15.55 -6.15 6.14
N PHE A 511 -16.08 -4.91 6.08
CA PHE A 511 -17.48 -4.69 5.74
C PHE A 511 -17.88 -5.35 4.40
N ARG A 512 -16.94 -5.46 3.45
CA ARG A 512 -17.12 -6.13 2.16
C ARG A 512 -17.36 -7.63 2.29
N HIS A 513 -16.97 -8.21 3.42
CA HIS A 513 -16.93 -9.65 3.65
C HIS A 513 -17.86 -10.07 4.81
N ILE A 514 -18.81 -9.20 5.23
CA ILE A 514 -19.78 -9.53 6.29
C ILE A 514 -20.56 -10.81 5.97
N GLY A 515 -20.93 -11.02 4.71
CA GLY A 515 -21.56 -12.25 4.27
C GLY A 515 -20.67 -13.48 4.54
N LEU A 516 -19.41 -13.46 4.11
CA LEU A 516 -18.45 -14.53 4.37
C LEU A 516 -18.21 -14.74 5.87
N ILE A 517 -18.01 -13.65 6.63
CA ILE A 517 -17.85 -13.69 8.09
C ILE A 517 -19.04 -14.39 8.74
N SER A 518 -20.26 -14.04 8.31
CA SER A 518 -21.49 -14.60 8.87
C SER A 518 -21.68 -16.09 8.52
N LEU A 519 -21.17 -16.55 7.37
CA LEU A 519 -21.18 -17.95 6.99
C LEU A 519 -20.18 -18.79 7.78
N ILE A 520 -18.95 -18.32 7.94
CA ILE A 520 -17.87 -19.10 8.57
C ILE A 520 -17.79 -18.93 10.08
N LEU A 521 -18.32 -17.82 10.62
CA LEU A 521 -18.31 -17.43 12.05
C LEU A 521 -19.69 -16.89 12.47
N PRO A 522 -20.73 -17.72 12.52
CA PRO A 522 -22.11 -17.27 12.71
C PRO A 522 -22.33 -16.54 14.03
N ASN A 523 -21.53 -16.80 15.08
CA ASN A 523 -21.64 -16.19 16.40
C ASN A 523 -20.78 -14.92 16.57
N ALA A 524 -19.93 -14.58 15.61
CA ALA A 524 -19.11 -13.36 15.67
C ALA A 524 -19.99 -12.11 15.83
N LYS A 525 -19.52 -11.14 16.61
CA LYS A 525 -20.12 -9.81 16.73
C LYS A 525 -19.56 -8.89 15.66
N ILE A 526 -20.39 -8.03 15.07
CA ILE A 526 -19.98 -7.12 14.00
C ILE A 526 -20.44 -5.70 14.35
N ILE A 527 -19.50 -4.76 14.44
CA ILE A 527 -19.75 -3.36 14.76
C ILE A 527 -19.36 -2.50 13.55
N ASP A 528 -20.32 -1.79 13.00
CA ASP A 528 -20.13 -0.83 11.90
C ASP A 528 -19.79 0.55 12.48
N ALA A 529 -18.52 0.94 12.43
CA ALA A 529 -18.05 2.26 12.80
C ALA A 529 -18.38 3.26 11.69
N ARG A 530 -19.38 4.11 11.90
CA ARG A 530 -19.87 5.07 10.92
C ARG A 530 -19.64 6.50 11.35
N ARG A 531 -19.29 7.37 10.41
CA ARG A 531 -19.06 8.79 10.64
C ARG A 531 -19.68 9.60 9.50
N HIS A 532 -20.00 10.86 9.78
CA HIS A 532 -20.55 11.78 8.78
C HIS A 532 -19.79 11.69 7.44
N PRO A 533 -20.48 11.47 6.29
CA PRO A 533 -19.86 11.16 5.00
C PRO A 533 -18.77 12.17 4.61
N MET A 534 -19.07 13.48 4.68
CA MET A 534 -18.11 14.52 4.36
C MET A 534 -16.87 14.49 5.27
N ALA A 535 -17.07 14.28 6.58
CA ALA A 535 -15.99 14.25 7.55
C ALA A 535 -15.10 13.00 7.38
N CYS A 536 -15.71 11.84 7.14
CA CYS A 536 -15.00 10.58 6.91
C CYS A 536 -14.19 10.64 5.61
N CYS A 537 -14.83 10.95 4.49
CA CYS A 537 -14.23 10.99 3.17
C CYS A 537 -13.11 12.03 3.07
N PHE A 538 -13.34 13.26 3.53
CA PHE A 538 -12.32 14.28 3.47
C PHE A 538 -11.13 13.98 4.41
N SER A 539 -11.39 13.39 5.59
CA SER A 539 -10.31 12.91 6.46
C SER A 539 -9.48 11.79 5.82
N GLY A 540 -10.12 10.92 5.01
CA GLY A 540 -9.44 9.93 4.18
C GLY A 540 -8.59 10.58 3.08
N PHE A 541 -9.16 11.52 2.34
CA PHE A 541 -8.49 12.26 1.26
C PHE A 541 -7.22 13.00 1.73
N LYS A 542 -7.22 13.54 2.95
CA LYS A 542 -6.06 14.21 3.56
C LYS A 542 -4.99 13.26 4.10
N GLN A 543 -5.26 11.96 4.16
CA GLN A 543 -4.36 10.98 4.74
C GLN A 543 -3.63 10.20 3.65
N LEU A 544 -2.31 10.19 3.70
CA LEU A 544 -1.52 9.28 2.89
C LEU A 544 -1.48 7.91 3.60
N PHE A 545 -2.12 6.93 3.03
CA PHE A 545 -2.10 5.54 3.49
C PHE A 545 -0.95 4.76 2.86
N ALA A 546 -0.52 3.68 3.52
CA ALA A 546 0.54 2.82 3.01
C ALA A 546 0.07 2.02 1.79
N GLU A 547 -0.85 1.07 1.97
CA GLU A 547 -1.41 0.19 0.94
C GLU A 547 -2.90 -0.08 1.24
N GLY A 548 -3.67 -0.49 0.23
CA GLY A 548 -5.04 -1.02 0.39
C GLY A 548 -6.15 0.02 0.54
N GLN A 549 -5.83 1.33 0.39
CA GLN A 549 -6.80 2.41 0.52
C GLN A 549 -6.79 3.32 -0.73
N GLU A 550 -6.59 2.74 -1.90
CA GLU A 550 -6.40 3.47 -3.17
C GLU A 550 -7.61 4.33 -3.57
N PHE A 551 -8.81 3.99 -3.09
CA PHE A 551 -10.02 4.76 -3.30
C PHE A 551 -10.00 6.14 -2.62
N THR A 552 -9.08 6.38 -1.68
CA THR A 552 -8.99 7.66 -0.96
C THR A 552 -8.31 8.77 -1.77
N TYR A 553 -7.62 8.44 -2.88
CA TYR A 553 -6.82 9.38 -3.66
C TYR A 553 -7.59 10.15 -4.73
N GLY A 554 -8.88 10.39 -4.50
CA GLY A 554 -9.74 11.25 -5.30
C GLY A 554 -11.10 11.46 -4.63
N LEU A 555 -11.66 12.67 -4.75
CA LEU A 555 -12.93 13.02 -4.11
C LEU A 555 -14.10 12.20 -4.67
N GLU A 556 -14.12 11.97 -5.98
CA GLU A 556 -15.14 11.15 -6.63
C GLU A 556 -14.99 9.66 -6.27
N GLU A 557 -13.75 9.16 -6.23
CA GLU A 557 -13.47 7.78 -5.90
C GLU A 557 -13.87 7.45 -4.46
N ILE A 558 -13.50 8.30 -3.50
CA ILE A 558 -13.86 8.07 -2.10
C ILE A 558 -15.36 8.28 -1.85
N GLY A 559 -16.00 9.24 -2.56
CA GLY A 559 -17.45 9.46 -2.53
C GLY A 559 -18.20 8.24 -3.05
N THR A 560 -17.79 7.69 -4.20
CA THR A 560 -18.34 6.46 -4.77
C THR A 560 -18.20 5.28 -3.81
N TYR A 561 -16.99 5.09 -3.25
CA TYR A 561 -16.74 4.01 -2.30
C TYR A 561 -17.60 4.13 -1.03
N TYR A 562 -17.79 5.35 -0.50
CA TYR A 562 -18.64 5.58 0.67
C TYR A 562 -20.12 5.29 0.35
N ARG A 563 -20.61 5.73 -0.80
CA ARG A 563 -21.98 5.45 -1.24
C ARG A 563 -22.21 3.95 -1.36
N ASP A 564 -21.33 3.26 -2.09
CA ASP A 564 -21.43 1.81 -2.32
C ASP A 564 -21.30 1.02 -1.00
N TYR A 565 -20.48 1.50 -0.04
CA TYR A 565 -20.43 0.96 1.31
C TYR A 565 -21.77 1.08 2.04
N VAL A 566 -22.40 2.24 2.01
CA VAL A 566 -23.70 2.43 2.69
C VAL A 566 -24.76 1.52 2.08
N GLU A 567 -24.80 1.42 0.75
CA GLU A 567 -25.75 0.56 0.03
C GLU A 567 -25.54 -0.93 0.40
N LEU A 568 -24.29 -1.37 0.49
CA LEU A 568 -23.96 -2.75 0.90
C LEU A 568 -24.30 -2.99 2.38
N MET A 569 -24.08 -2.01 3.27
CA MET A 569 -24.46 -2.12 4.68
C MET A 569 -25.98 -2.16 4.87
N ASP A 570 -26.74 -1.39 4.09
CA ASP A 570 -28.21 -1.47 4.08
C ASP A 570 -28.71 -2.86 3.60
N HIS A 571 -27.98 -3.48 2.65
CA HIS A 571 -28.24 -4.86 2.25
C HIS A 571 -27.96 -5.85 3.39
N TRP A 572 -26.84 -5.72 4.11
CA TRP A 572 -26.52 -6.57 5.26
C TRP A 572 -27.55 -6.44 6.38
N ASP A 573 -28.04 -5.23 6.67
CA ASP A 573 -29.12 -5.01 7.66
C ASP A 573 -30.40 -5.74 7.26
N LYS A 574 -30.69 -5.85 5.96
CA LYS A 574 -31.88 -6.56 5.44
C LYS A 574 -31.75 -8.08 5.54
N VAL A 575 -30.61 -8.66 5.11
CA VAL A 575 -30.45 -10.13 5.03
C VAL A 575 -29.96 -10.76 6.33
N PHE A 576 -29.31 -10.00 7.20
CA PHE A 576 -28.87 -10.38 8.54
C PHE A 576 -29.42 -9.42 9.62
N PRO A 577 -30.73 -9.35 9.83
CA PRO A 577 -31.32 -8.40 10.74
C PRO A 577 -30.78 -8.54 12.18
N GLY A 578 -30.30 -7.43 12.76
CA GLY A 578 -29.75 -7.39 14.11
C GLY A 578 -28.32 -7.97 14.26
N LYS A 579 -27.69 -8.45 13.18
CA LYS A 579 -26.33 -8.98 13.19
C LYS A 579 -25.25 -7.90 13.28
N VAL A 580 -25.50 -6.72 12.73
CA VAL A 580 -24.55 -5.61 12.69
C VAL A 580 -25.02 -4.48 13.61
N LEU A 581 -24.19 -4.09 14.57
CA LEU A 581 -24.43 -2.92 15.39
C LEU A 581 -23.84 -1.68 14.70
N ARG A 582 -24.68 -0.76 14.25
CA ARG A 582 -24.22 0.54 13.74
C ARG A 582 -23.91 1.48 14.89
N VAL A 583 -22.69 2.02 14.89
CA VAL A 583 -22.20 2.98 15.90
C VAL A 583 -21.74 4.25 15.19
N GLN A 584 -22.42 5.36 15.46
CA GLN A 584 -22.09 6.65 14.86
C GLN A 584 -21.07 7.39 15.72
N TYR A 585 -19.98 7.82 15.08
CA TYR A 585 -18.90 8.54 15.75
C TYR A 585 -19.39 9.78 16.51
N GLU A 586 -20.29 10.53 15.92
CA GLU A 586 -20.84 11.76 16.49
C GLU A 586 -21.65 11.49 17.76
N GLU A 587 -22.40 10.36 17.82
CA GLU A 587 -23.12 9.93 19.02
C GLU A 587 -22.16 9.52 20.13
N VAL A 588 -21.09 8.81 19.79
CA VAL A 588 -20.04 8.42 20.77
C VAL A 588 -19.37 9.66 21.36
N VAL A 589 -19.10 10.67 20.51
CA VAL A 589 -18.49 11.94 20.97
C VAL A 589 -19.47 12.77 21.82
N ALA A 590 -20.76 12.71 21.53
CA ALA A 590 -21.79 13.47 22.25
C ALA A 590 -22.14 12.84 23.61
N ASP A 591 -22.24 11.51 23.67
CA ASP A 591 -22.63 10.76 24.86
C ASP A 591 -21.90 9.41 24.96
N LEU A 592 -20.67 9.46 25.45
CA LEU A 592 -19.79 8.29 25.55
C LEU A 592 -20.39 7.19 26.43
N ASP A 593 -20.93 7.53 27.63
CA ASP A 593 -21.40 6.52 28.59
C ASP A 593 -22.55 5.69 28.00
N THR A 594 -23.56 6.33 27.44
CA THR A 594 -24.71 5.64 26.82
C THR A 594 -24.25 4.76 25.66
N GLN A 595 -23.36 5.24 24.80
CA GLN A 595 -22.90 4.48 23.65
C GLN A 595 -22.00 3.31 24.05
N VAL A 596 -21.14 3.47 25.05
CA VAL A 596 -20.33 2.37 25.58
C VAL A 596 -21.21 1.26 26.15
N ARG A 597 -22.21 1.60 26.97
CA ARG A 597 -23.15 0.60 27.50
C ARG A 597 -23.89 -0.15 26.40
N ARG A 598 -24.35 0.55 25.36
CA ARG A 598 -25.02 -0.04 24.18
C ARG A 598 -24.10 -1.01 23.43
N ILE A 599 -22.83 -0.66 23.26
CA ILE A 599 -21.83 -1.50 22.59
C ILE A 599 -21.52 -2.76 23.43
N LEU A 600 -21.31 -2.60 24.72
CA LEU A 600 -21.04 -3.71 25.64
C LEU A 600 -22.22 -4.68 25.72
N ASP A 601 -23.46 -4.17 25.86
CA ASP A 601 -24.68 -4.98 25.86
C ASP A 601 -24.80 -5.81 24.57
N TYR A 602 -24.57 -5.20 23.39
CA TYR A 602 -24.54 -5.93 22.12
C TYR A 602 -23.48 -7.04 22.09
N CYS A 603 -22.30 -6.81 22.68
CA CYS A 603 -21.25 -7.80 22.78
C CYS A 603 -21.53 -8.87 23.84
N GLY A 604 -22.51 -8.68 24.73
CA GLY A 604 -22.79 -9.55 25.87
C GLY A 604 -21.77 -9.39 26.99
N LEU A 605 -21.24 -8.18 27.17
CA LEU A 605 -20.22 -7.83 28.17
C LEU A 605 -20.85 -6.95 29.27
N ASP A 606 -20.43 -7.17 30.51
CA ASP A 606 -20.79 -6.28 31.59
C ASP A 606 -20.11 -4.92 31.47
N PHE A 607 -20.69 -3.90 32.10
CA PHE A 607 -20.09 -2.57 32.06
C PHE A 607 -18.84 -2.50 32.93
N GLU A 608 -17.75 -1.95 32.39
CA GLU A 608 -16.51 -1.60 33.09
C GLU A 608 -16.16 -0.13 32.89
N GLU A 609 -15.80 0.59 33.96
CA GLU A 609 -15.41 2.00 33.95
C GLU A 609 -14.17 2.27 33.10
N SER A 610 -13.27 1.29 32.97
CA SER A 610 -12.09 1.34 32.11
C SER A 610 -12.43 1.62 30.65
N CYS A 611 -13.61 1.21 30.18
CA CYS A 611 -14.09 1.52 28.83
C CYS A 611 -14.41 3.02 28.62
N ILE A 612 -14.76 3.73 29.70
CA ILE A 612 -14.94 5.20 29.67
C ILE A 612 -13.60 5.91 29.75
N SER A 613 -12.69 5.41 30.59
CA SER A 613 -11.33 5.93 30.76
C SER A 613 -10.33 5.30 29.73
N PHE A 614 -10.80 4.90 28.56
CA PHE A 614 -10.05 4.15 27.53
C PHE A 614 -8.70 4.77 27.17
N TYR A 615 -8.52 6.08 27.32
CA TYR A 615 -7.29 6.82 27.03
C TYR A 615 -6.17 6.54 28.05
N GLU A 616 -6.48 5.94 29.20
CA GLU A 616 -5.52 5.51 30.22
C GLU A 616 -4.97 4.10 29.93
N THR A 617 -5.58 3.35 29.01
CA THR A 617 -5.17 1.99 28.67
C THR A 617 -3.88 2.03 27.85
N ASP A 618 -2.81 1.46 28.40
CA ASP A 618 -1.50 1.39 27.74
C ASP A 618 -1.42 0.14 26.85
N ARG A 619 -1.51 0.36 25.54
CA ARG A 619 -1.31 -0.67 24.52
C ARG A 619 -0.67 -0.06 23.26
N ALA A 620 0.00 -0.89 22.44
CA ALA A 620 0.53 -0.48 21.16
C ALA A 620 -0.59 -0.26 20.14
N ILE A 621 -0.72 0.97 19.62
CA ILE A 621 -1.73 1.35 18.61
C ILE A 621 -1.02 1.73 17.32
N ARG A 622 -1.24 0.96 16.24
CA ARG A 622 -0.51 1.06 14.97
C ARG A 622 -1.35 1.70 13.86
N THR A 623 -2.13 2.73 14.17
CA THR A 623 -2.95 3.44 13.20
C THR A 623 -2.62 4.93 13.15
N PRO A 624 -2.98 5.64 12.06
CA PRO A 624 -2.83 7.10 11.99
C PRO A 624 -3.57 7.87 13.08
N SER A 625 -4.48 7.20 13.83
CA SER A 625 -5.27 7.79 14.92
C SER A 625 -4.72 7.48 16.32
N SER A 626 -3.54 6.86 16.42
CA SER A 626 -2.97 6.40 17.70
C SER A 626 -2.82 7.50 18.75
N GLU A 627 -2.37 8.69 18.36
CA GLU A 627 -2.22 9.82 19.29
C GLU A 627 -3.56 10.38 19.76
N GLN A 628 -4.62 10.26 18.94
CA GLN A 628 -5.95 10.79 19.24
C GLN A 628 -6.68 10.00 20.33
N VAL A 629 -6.50 8.68 20.34
CA VAL A 629 -7.18 7.81 21.30
C VAL A 629 -6.45 7.65 22.64
N ARG A 630 -5.29 8.31 22.79
CA ARG A 630 -4.56 8.45 24.05
C ARG A 630 -4.94 9.73 24.81
N GLN A 631 -6.00 10.39 24.42
CA GLN A 631 -6.52 11.61 25.05
C GLN A 631 -8.04 11.45 25.23
N PRO A 632 -8.63 12.14 26.22
CA PRO A 632 -10.08 12.22 26.33
C PRO A 632 -10.73 12.68 25.02
N ILE A 633 -11.97 12.25 24.77
CA ILE A 633 -12.70 12.62 23.56
C ILE A 633 -12.82 14.15 23.44
N TYR A 634 -12.58 14.64 22.21
CA TYR A 634 -12.73 16.05 21.89
C TYR A 634 -13.62 16.25 20.64
N GLN A 635 -14.42 17.31 20.66
CA GLN A 635 -15.43 17.58 19.62
C GLN A 635 -14.88 18.27 18.37
N SER A 636 -13.66 18.87 18.44
CA SER A 636 -13.14 19.72 17.37
C SER A 636 -12.90 18.99 16.03
N GLY A 637 -12.86 17.65 16.04
CA GLY A 637 -12.66 16.83 14.84
C GLY A 637 -13.90 16.66 13.95
N VAL A 638 -15.10 16.88 14.49
CA VAL A 638 -16.37 16.57 13.82
C VAL A 638 -16.60 17.44 12.57
N GLU A 639 -16.31 18.74 12.67
CA GLU A 639 -16.66 19.73 11.65
C GLU A 639 -15.46 20.28 10.85
N GLN A 640 -14.27 19.74 10.98
CA GLN A 640 -13.07 20.28 10.31
C GLN A 640 -13.20 20.36 8.78
N TRP A 641 -13.97 19.47 8.17
CA TRP A 641 -14.20 19.47 6.73
C TRP A 641 -14.89 20.76 6.23
N LYS A 642 -15.67 21.45 7.08
CA LYS A 642 -16.35 22.70 6.73
C LYS A 642 -15.36 23.83 6.36
N ASN A 643 -14.15 23.80 6.88
CA ASN A 643 -13.09 24.75 6.50
C ASN A 643 -12.69 24.62 5.02
N PHE A 644 -12.99 23.48 4.39
CA PHE A 644 -12.65 23.16 3.01
C PHE A 644 -13.90 23.01 2.13
N GLU A 645 -15.07 23.35 2.65
CA GLU A 645 -16.37 23.10 2.00
C GLU A 645 -16.43 23.62 0.57
N ALA A 646 -15.83 24.78 0.30
CA ALA A 646 -15.79 25.40 -1.02
C ALA A 646 -15.06 24.55 -2.11
N TYR A 647 -14.33 23.52 -1.72
CA TYR A 647 -13.55 22.66 -2.63
C TYR A 647 -14.12 21.24 -2.72
N LEU A 648 -15.21 20.93 -2.00
CA LEU A 648 -15.74 19.57 -1.83
C LEU A 648 -17.01 19.29 -2.64
N ASP A 649 -17.37 20.16 -3.61
CA ASP A 649 -18.54 19.93 -4.46
C ASP A 649 -18.50 18.59 -5.21
N PRO A 650 -17.34 18.12 -5.80
CA PRO A 650 -17.28 16.80 -6.44
C PRO A 650 -17.59 15.65 -5.47
N LEU A 651 -17.20 15.79 -4.20
CA LEU A 651 -17.52 14.80 -3.16
C LEU A 651 -18.99 14.81 -2.81
N LYS A 652 -19.59 16.01 -2.64
CA LYS A 652 -21.04 16.16 -2.34
C LYS A 652 -21.90 15.56 -3.44
N GLU A 653 -21.58 15.87 -4.70
CA GLU A 653 -22.30 15.36 -5.87
C GLU A 653 -22.23 13.83 -5.94
N THR A 654 -21.05 13.24 -5.69
CA THR A 654 -20.85 11.79 -5.75
C THR A 654 -21.55 11.06 -4.59
N LEU A 655 -21.56 11.63 -3.39
CA LEU A 655 -22.26 11.08 -2.23
C LEU A 655 -23.79 11.08 -2.44
N GLY A 656 -24.33 12.12 -3.08
CA GLY A 656 -25.74 12.22 -3.43
C GLY A 656 -26.69 11.92 -2.26
N PRO A 657 -27.70 11.05 -2.44
CA PRO A 657 -28.73 10.79 -1.42
C PRO A 657 -28.20 10.21 -0.10
N VAL A 658 -27.00 9.63 -0.10
CA VAL A 658 -26.39 9.07 1.13
C VAL A 658 -26.07 10.19 2.12
N LEU A 659 -25.70 11.36 1.61
CA LEU A 659 -25.43 12.52 2.46
C LEU A 659 -26.71 12.99 3.18
N ASP A 660 -27.85 13.01 2.47
CA ASP A 660 -29.13 13.44 3.03
C ASP A 660 -29.71 12.45 4.05
N ARG A 661 -29.36 11.16 3.92
CA ARG A 661 -29.84 10.09 4.82
C ARG A 661 -29.01 9.96 6.10
N TYR A 662 -27.87 10.64 6.20
CA TYR A 662 -27.06 10.57 7.41
C TYR A 662 -27.76 11.36 8.54
N PRO A 663 -27.98 10.76 9.74
CA PRO A 663 -28.59 11.47 10.86
C PRO A 663 -27.67 12.61 11.30
N THR A 664 -28.23 13.80 11.39
CA THR A 664 -27.53 15.03 11.80
C THR A 664 -27.76 15.31 13.28
#